data_a8a17d5aebcb7cc335c85f158f460002
#
_entry.id   a8a17d5aebcb7cc335c85f158f460002
#
_cell.length_a   1.000
_cell.length_b   1.000
_cell.length_c   1.000
_cell.angle_alpha   90.00
_cell.angle_beta   90.00
_cell.angle_gamma   90.00
#
_symmetry.space_group_name_H-M   'P 1'
#
loop_
_entity.id
_entity.type
_entity.pdbx_description
1 polymer ?
#
loop_
_entity_poly.entity_id
_entity_poly.type
_entity_poly.pdbx_seq_one_letter_code
_entity_poly.pdbx_strand_id
1 'polypeptide(L)'
;MTENINLTDALKKYFGFDTFKGNQEAIIRNLLAGNDTFVLMPTGGGKSLCYQLPSLIMDGTAIVISPLIALMKNQVDAMRNFSEEDGVAHFINSSLNKSAIDQVKSDILSGKTKLLYVAPESLTKEENVDFLKGVKISFYAVDEAHCISEWGHDFRPEYRRIRPIINEIGKAPVIALTATATPKVRMDIQKNLGMQDAQEFKSSFNRPNLYYEVRSKTNNIDRDIIKFIKANPGKSGIIYCLSRKKVEELAEVLQANGINARAYHAGMDSATRTANQDGFLKEDIDVIVATIAFGMGIDKPDVRFVIHYDIPKSLEGYYQETGRAGRDGGEGQCITFYSNKDLQKLEKFMQGKPVAEQEIGKQLLLETAAYAESSICRRKSLLHYFGEEYTEENCGNCDNCLNPKKQVEAQDSLCAVIEAIIAVKENFKADYIIDILLGKETSEVLAHKHEELEVFGSGMGEEEKMWNAVIRQALIAGYLSKDVENYGLLKVTPEGHKFLKKPKSFKIVEDNDFEEEEEETPVRGGASCAVDPVLYSMLKDLRKKLSKKLDVPPYVIFQDPSLEAMATIYPVTLEELQNIPGVGAGKAKRYGQEFCVLIKKHCEENEIERPEDLRVRTVANKSKLKVSIIQAIDRKVALDDIAVSKGLEFGELLDEVEAIVYSGTKLNID
;
A
#
# COMPACT_ATOMS: atom_id res chain seq x y z
N MET A 1 -38.71 11.07 -24.37
CA MET A 1 -39.37 9.76 -24.05
C MET A 1 -38.72 9.04 -22.85
N THR A 2 -37.79 9.65 -22.13
CA THR A 2 -37.05 9.01 -21.00
C THR A 2 -37.58 9.41 -19.61
N GLU A 3 -38.59 10.30 -19.51
CA GLU A 3 -39.04 10.82 -18.21
C GLU A 3 -39.87 9.84 -17.36
N ASN A 4 -40.31 8.69 -17.90
CA ASN A 4 -41.17 7.74 -17.20
C ASN A 4 -40.58 6.34 -16.99
N ILE A 5 -39.26 6.19 -17.09
CA ILE A 5 -38.63 4.88 -16.84
C ILE A 5 -38.50 4.67 -15.32
N ASN A 6 -39.14 3.60 -14.83
CA ASN A 6 -38.90 3.15 -13.47
C ASN A 6 -37.52 2.50 -13.39
N LEU A 7 -36.55 3.26 -12.89
CA LEU A 7 -35.14 2.80 -12.79
C LEU A 7 -34.99 1.63 -11.83
N THR A 8 -35.82 1.54 -10.78
CA THR A 8 -35.77 0.43 -9.83
C THR A 8 -36.18 -0.87 -10.50
N ASP A 9 -37.25 -0.83 -11.36
CA ASP A 9 -37.67 -2.00 -12.12
C ASP A 9 -36.61 -2.41 -13.14
N ALA A 10 -35.96 -1.45 -13.79
CA ALA A 10 -34.85 -1.72 -14.69
C ALA A 10 -33.60 -2.32 -13.93
N LEU A 11 -33.29 -1.79 -12.76
CA LEU A 11 -32.24 -2.32 -11.91
C LEU A 11 -32.50 -3.77 -11.52
N LYS A 12 -33.72 -4.05 -11.09
CA LYS A 12 -34.14 -5.40 -10.73
C LYS A 12 -34.13 -6.35 -11.94
N LYS A 13 -34.65 -5.88 -13.08
CA LYS A 13 -34.68 -6.67 -14.31
C LYS A 13 -33.30 -7.06 -14.82
N TYR A 14 -32.36 -6.11 -14.88
CA TYR A 14 -31.07 -6.34 -15.52
C TYR A 14 -29.99 -6.82 -14.56
N PHE A 15 -30.03 -6.45 -13.27
CA PHE A 15 -28.98 -6.74 -12.31
C PHE A 15 -29.46 -7.50 -11.06
N GLY A 16 -30.76 -7.69 -10.89
CA GLY A 16 -31.34 -8.40 -9.76
C GLY A 16 -31.33 -7.64 -8.43
N PHE A 17 -30.97 -6.36 -8.44
CA PHE A 17 -30.91 -5.54 -7.23
C PHE A 17 -32.24 -4.82 -6.99
N ASP A 18 -32.68 -4.74 -5.75
CA ASP A 18 -33.95 -4.09 -5.38
C ASP A 18 -33.79 -2.58 -5.12
N THR A 19 -32.58 -2.10 -4.81
CA THR A 19 -32.30 -0.70 -4.44
C THR A 19 -30.97 -0.21 -4.95
N PHE A 20 -30.92 1.08 -5.27
CA PHE A 20 -29.68 1.79 -5.58
C PHE A 20 -28.86 2.11 -4.31
N LYS A 21 -27.54 2.17 -4.44
CA LYS A 21 -26.64 2.60 -3.38
C LYS A 21 -26.32 4.09 -3.53
N GLY A 22 -26.44 4.86 -2.44
CA GLY A 22 -26.04 6.27 -2.40
C GLY A 22 -26.64 7.08 -3.56
N ASN A 23 -25.78 7.75 -4.33
CA ASN A 23 -26.18 8.66 -5.41
C ASN A 23 -26.39 7.98 -6.78
N GLN A 24 -26.35 6.65 -6.88
CA GLN A 24 -26.39 5.93 -8.17
C GLN A 24 -27.63 6.31 -9.01
N GLU A 25 -28.82 6.36 -8.42
CA GLU A 25 -30.04 6.71 -9.14
C GLU A 25 -29.99 8.13 -9.69
N ALA A 26 -29.56 9.10 -8.90
CA ALA A 26 -29.44 10.50 -9.32
C ALA A 26 -28.41 10.67 -10.46
N ILE A 27 -27.28 9.96 -10.38
CA ILE A 27 -26.25 9.94 -11.45
C ILE A 27 -26.85 9.40 -12.76
N ILE A 28 -27.53 8.26 -12.68
CA ILE A 28 -28.16 7.62 -13.85
C ILE A 28 -29.23 8.54 -14.46
N ARG A 29 -30.09 9.14 -13.64
CA ARG A 29 -31.11 10.10 -14.13
C ARG A 29 -30.48 11.30 -14.82
N ASN A 30 -29.42 11.85 -14.29
CA ASN A 30 -28.72 12.98 -14.92
C ASN A 30 -28.13 12.62 -16.29
N LEU A 31 -27.52 11.44 -16.41
CA LEU A 31 -26.99 10.94 -17.67
C LEU A 31 -28.11 10.65 -18.70
N LEU A 32 -29.21 10.02 -18.27
CA LEU A 32 -30.37 9.77 -19.12
C LEU A 32 -31.08 11.06 -19.61
N ALA A 33 -30.98 12.14 -18.83
CA ALA A 33 -31.44 13.46 -19.26
C ALA A 33 -30.55 14.13 -20.32
N GLY A 34 -29.42 13.50 -20.68
CA GLY A 34 -28.48 14.00 -21.69
C GLY A 34 -27.43 14.96 -21.15
N ASN A 35 -27.23 15.03 -19.86
CA ASN A 35 -26.28 15.94 -19.22
C ASN A 35 -24.93 15.27 -18.97
N ASP A 36 -23.86 16.07 -19.12
CA ASP A 36 -22.53 15.66 -18.68
C ASP A 36 -22.50 15.46 -17.16
N THR A 37 -21.82 14.40 -16.71
CA THR A 37 -21.89 13.93 -15.33
C THR A 37 -20.49 13.63 -14.81
N PHE A 38 -20.11 14.26 -13.70
CA PHE A 38 -18.85 13.95 -13.03
C PHE A 38 -19.11 13.18 -11.73
N VAL A 39 -18.50 11.99 -11.60
CA VAL A 39 -18.73 11.07 -10.48
C VAL A 39 -17.44 10.81 -9.70
N LEU A 40 -17.45 11.22 -8.46
CA LEU A 40 -16.42 10.91 -7.48
C LEU A 40 -17.00 9.93 -6.46
N MET A 41 -16.62 8.66 -6.58
CA MET A 41 -17.20 7.57 -5.78
C MET A 41 -16.10 6.58 -5.39
N PRO A 42 -15.97 6.22 -4.10
CA PRO A 42 -14.92 5.33 -3.63
C PRO A 42 -14.97 3.95 -4.28
N THR A 43 -13.85 3.22 -4.19
CA THR A 43 -13.78 1.82 -4.61
C THR A 43 -14.82 1.00 -3.83
N GLY A 44 -15.54 0.12 -4.52
CA GLY A 44 -16.65 -0.64 -3.92
C GLY A 44 -17.99 0.12 -3.87
N GLY A 45 -18.03 1.40 -4.25
CA GLY A 45 -19.27 2.20 -4.31
C GLY A 45 -20.22 1.85 -5.46
N GLY A 46 -19.81 0.96 -6.38
CA GLY A 46 -20.65 0.54 -7.50
C GLY A 46 -20.64 1.51 -8.68
N LYS A 47 -19.48 2.14 -8.98
CA LYS A 47 -19.32 3.07 -10.12
C LYS A 47 -19.76 2.50 -11.45
N SER A 48 -19.45 1.24 -11.73
CA SER A 48 -19.76 0.61 -13.02
C SER A 48 -21.25 0.59 -13.33
N LEU A 49 -22.10 0.41 -12.32
CA LEU A 49 -23.56 0.42 -12.49
C LEU A 49 -24.06 1.76 -13.05
N CYS A 50 -23.38 2.87 -12.71
CA CYS A 50 -23.76 4.22 -13.14
C CYS A 50 -23.69 4.44 -14.66
N TYR A 51 -22.91 3.60 -15.38
CA TYR A 51 -22.89 3.61 -16.84
C TYR A 51 -23.43 2.32 -17.47
N GLN A 52 -23.37 1.19 -16.76
CA GLN A 52 -23.88 -0.09 -17.27
C GLN A 52 -25.41 -0.09 -17.40
N LEU A 53 -26.15 0.34 -16.37
CA LEU A 53 -27.59 0.36 -16.44
C LEU A 53 -28.15 1.34 -17.50
N PRO A 54 -27.67 2.61 -17.59
CA PRO A 54 -28.15 3.50 -18.65
C PRO A 54 -27.82 3.01 -20.06
N SER A 55 -26.69 2.30 -20.26
CA SER A 55 -26.37 1.74 -21.59
C SER A 55 -27.39 0.71 -22.08
N LEU A 56 -27.99 -0.07 -21.16
CA LEU A 56 -29.04 -1.04 -21.50
C LEU A 56 -30.38 -0.37 -21.79
N ILE A 57 -30.63 0.82 -21.26
CA ILE A 57 -31.85 1.59 -21.39
C ILE A 57 -31.83 2.50 -22.64
N MET A 58 -30.70 3.16 -22.88
CA MET A 58 -30.56 4.12 -23.97
C MET A 58 -30.44 3.42 -25.34
N ASP A 59 -30.86 4.12 -26.36
CA ASP A 59 -30.69 3.68 -27.74
C ASP A 59 -29.29 4.02 -28.25
N GLY A 60 -28.66 3.06 -28.92
CA GLY A 60 -27.26 3.17 -29.39
C GLY A 60 -26.28 2.35 -28.53
N THR A 61 -24.99 2.62 -28.73
CA THR A 61 -23.88 1.96 -28.04
C THR A 61 -23.15 2.96 -27.14
N ALA A 62 -22.97 2.65 -25.88
CA ALA A 62 -22.13 3.42 -24.97
C ALA A 62 -20.65 3.06 -25.18
N ILE A 63 -19.79 4.06 -25.26
CA ILE A 63 -18.33 3.87 -25.38
C ILE A 63 -17.72 4.08 -24.01
N VAL A 64 -17.14 3.01 -23.44
CA VAL A 64 -16.46 3.04 -22.14
C VAL A 64 -14.95 3.05 -22.33
N ILE A 65 -14.31 4.15 -21.98
CA ILE A 65 -12.87 4.33 -22.11
C ILE A 65 -12.26 3.92 -20.78
N SER A 66 -11.43 2.86 -20.79
CA SER A 66 -10.84 2.26 -19.59
C SER A 66 -9.35 1.97 -19.82
N PRO A 67 -8.49 2.12 -18.77
CA PRO A 67 -7.04 2.07 -18.98
C PRO A 67 -6.46 0.65 -19.03
N LEU A 68 -7.23 -0.39 -18.70
CA LEU A 68 -6.71 -1.72 -18.47
C LEU A 68 -7.48 -2.82 -19.20
N ILE A 69 -6.74 -3.61 -19.96
CA ILE A 69 -7.27 -4.75 -20.73
C ILE A 69 -7.95 -5.79 -19.82
N ALA A 70 -7.32 -6.12 -18.69
CA ALA A 70 -7.87 -7.11 -17.74
C ALA A 70 -9.19 -6.62 -17.11
N LEU A 71 -9.27 -5.34 -16.76
CA LEU A 71 -10.50 -4.73 -16.23
C LEU A 71 -11.62 -4.78 -17.26
N MET A 72 -11.35 -4.40 -18.50
CA MET A 72 -12.33 -4.45 -19.59
C MET A 72 -12.91 -5.86 -19.79
N LYS A 73 -12.05 -6.88 -19.80
CA LYS A 73 -12.46 -8.27 -19.93
C LYS A 73 -13.42 -8.67 -18.80
N ASN A 74 -13.02 -8.40 -17.54
CA ASN A 74 -13.84 -8.73 -16.38
C ASN A 74 -15.20 -8.04 -16.42
N GLN A 75 -15.24 -6.75 -16.83
CA GLN A 75 -16.49 -5.99 -16.96
C GLN A 75 -17.38 -6.53 -18.09
N VAL A 76 -16.81 -6.91 -19.23
CA VAL A 76 -17.55 -7.51 -20.34
C VAL A 76 -18.10 -8.88 -19.93
N ASP A 77 -17.30 -9.72 -19.28
CA ASP A 77 -17.73 -11.04 -18.82
C ASP A 77 -18.87 -10.91 -17.76
N ALA A 78 -18.77 -9.94 -16.86
CA ALA A 78 -19.83 -9.63 -15.90
C ALA A 78 -21.12 -9.20 -16.61
N MET A 79 -21.05 -8.30 -17.59
CA MET A 79 -22.21 -7.83 -18.33
C MET A 79 -22.90 -8.97 -19.13
N ARG A 80 -22.11 -9.87 -19.73
CA ARG A 80 -22.63 -11.04 -20.43
C ARG A 80 -23.34 -12.00 -19.49
N ASN A 81 -22.86 -12.14 -18.25
CA ASN A 81 -23.53 -12.98 -17.24
C ASN A 81 -24.88 -12.42 -16.77
N PHE A 82 -25.12 -11.11 -16.88
CA PHE A 82 -26.39 -10.47 -16.57
C PHE A 82 -27.36 -10.44 -17.78
N SER A 83 -26.90 -10.79 -18.98
CA SER A 83 -27.69 -10.76 -20.21
C SER A 83 -27.88 -12.15 -20.78
N GLU A 84 -29.03 -12.35 -21.44
CA GLU A 84 -29.29 -13.55 -22.24
C GLU A 84 -28.56 -13.51 -23.60
N GLU A 85 -27.99 -12.37 -23.99
CA GLU A 85 -27.30 -12.16 -25.25
C GLU A 85 -25.78 -11.93 -25.06
N ASP A 86 -24.96 -12.80 -25.62
CA ASP A 86 -23.49 -12.71 -25.53
C ASP A 86 -22.90 -11.44 -26.18
N GLY A 87 -23.61 -10.85 -27.12
CA GLY A 87 -23.14 -9.64 -27.84
C GLY A 87 -23.46 -8.31 -27.18
N VAL A 88 -24.09 -8.29 -25.99
CA VAL A 88 -24.50 -7.05 -25.30
C VAL A 88 -23.31 -6.16 -24.93
N ALA A 89 -22.17 -6.73 -24.65
CA ALA A 89 -20.93 -6.02 -24.33
C ALA A 89 -19.73 -6.64 -25.06
N HIS A 90 -18.86 -5.75 -25.54
CA HIS A 90 -17.61 -6.11 -26.19
C HIS A 90 -16.47 -5.20 -25.71
N PHE A 91 -15.22 -5.56 -26.04
CA PHE A 91 -14.06 -4.69 -25.89
C PHE A 91 -13.23 -4.67 -27.18
N ILE A 92 -12.54 -3.56 -27.41
CA ILE A 92 -11.52 -3.43 -28.46
C ILE A 92 -10.19 -3.01 -27.83
N ASN A 93 -9.19 -3.88 -27.97
CA ASN A 93 -7.83 -3.62 -27.51
C ASN A 93 -6.80 -4.35 -28.39
N SER A 94 -5.51 -4.21 -28.07
CA SER A 94 -4.42 -4.78 -28.85
C SER A 94 -4.31 -6.31 -28.79
N SER A 95 -5.09 -6.99 -27.94
CA SER A 95 -5.06 -8.45 -27.80
C SER A 95 -5.98 -9.18 -28.76
N LEU A 96 -6.92 -8.48 -29.41
CA LEU A 96 -7.87 -9.08 -30.35
C LEU A 96 -7.28 -9.28 -31.72
N ASN A 97 -7.59 -10.42 -32.35
CA ASN A 97 -7.30 -10.67 -33.74
C ASN A 97 -8.33 -9.99 -34.67
N LYS A 98 -8.03 -9.91 -35.97
CA LYS A 98 -8.87 -9.23 -36.96
C LYS A 98 -10.30 -9.80 -37.03
N SER A 99 -10.45 -11.11 -37.01
CA SER A 99 -11.77 -11.77 -37.07
C SER A 99 -12.64 -11.41 -35.87
N ALA A 100 -12.07 -11.33 -34.67
CA ALA A 100 -12.77 -10.91 -33.46
C ALA A 100 -13.18 -9.44 -33.54
N ILE A 101 -12.33 -8.57 -34.07
CA ILE A 101 -12.65 -7.15 -34.29
C ILE A 101 -13.81 -7.00 -35.30
N ASP A 102 -13.78 -7.75 -36.40
CA ASP A 102 -14.84 -7.72 -37.42
C ASP A 102 -16.20 -8.18 -36.84
N GLN A 103 -16.18 -9.20 -35.96
CA GLN A 103 -17.39 -9.64 -35.25
C GLN A 103 -17.93 -8.55 -34.32
N VAL A 104 -17.05 -7.89 -33.54
CA VAL A 104 -17.43 -6.77 -32.67
C VAL A 104 -18.08 -5.65 -33.48
N LYS A 105 -17.46 -5.26 -34.61
CA LYS A 105 -18.00 -4.22 -35.49
C LYS A 105 -19.38 -4.61 -36.06
N SER A 106 -19.58 -5.88 -36.44
CA SER A 106 -20.86 -6.40 -36.93
C SER A 106 -21.94 -6.33 -35.85
N ASP A 107 -21.64 -6.73 -34.62
CA ASP A 107 -22.59 -6.69 -33.48
C ASP A 107 -22.96 -5.24 -33.11
N ILE A 108 -22.05 -4.30 -33.23
CA ILE A 108 -22.32 -2.87 -33.01
C ILE A 108 -23.28 -2.34 -34.08
N LEU A 109 -22.99 -2.60 -35.36
CA LEU A 109 -23.81 -2.12 -36.48
C LEU A 109 -25.21 -2.72 -36.49
N SER A 110 -25.37 -3.96 -35.98
CA SER A 110 -26.70 -4.60 -35.82
C SER A 110 -27.50 -4.07 -34.63
N GLY A 111 -26.89 -3.19 -33.79
CA GLY A 111 -27.50 -2.64 -32.57
C GLY A 111 -27.56 -3.61 -31.39
N LYS A 112 -26.93 -4.78 -31.49
CA LYS A 112 -26.86 -5.80 -30.45
C LYS A 112 -25.97 -5.34 -29.29
N THR A 113 -24.85 -4.65 -29.61
CA THR A 113 -23.90 -4.19 -28.59
C THR A 113 -24.37 -2.89 -27.94
N LYS A 114 -24.56 -2.94 -26.61
CA LYS A 114 -24.94 -1.81 -25.78
C LYS A 114 -23.74 -1.12 -25.11
N LEU A 115 -22.68 -1.88 -24.82
CA LEU A 115 -21.44 -1.37 -24.24
C LEU A 115 -20.24 -1.82 -25.06
N LEU A 116 -19.40 -0.87 -25.44
CA LEU A 116 -18.11 -1.10 -26.04
C LEU A 116 -17.01 -0.52 -25.15
N TYR A 117 -16.20 -1.38 -24.55
CA TYR A 117 -15.02 -0.99 -23.82
C TYR A 117 -13.82 -0.79 -24.77
N VAL A 118 -13.15 0.35 -24.67
CA VAL A 118 -12.02 0.71 -25.55
C VAL A 118 -10.86 1.21 -24.70
N ALA A 119 -9.66 0.71 -24.99
CA ALA A 119 -8.44 1.29 -24.43
C ALA A 119 -8.16 2.65 -25.09
N PRO A 120 -7.63 3.65 -24.35
CA PRO A 120 -7.31 4.96 -24.90
C PRO A 120 -6.44 4.89 -26.17
N GLU A 121 -5.43 4.01 -26.16
CA GLU A 121 -4.50 3.80 -27.27
C GLU A 121 -5.20 3.20 -28.51
N SER A 122 -6.25 2.43 -28.29
CA SER A 122 -7.08 1.87 -29.38
C SER A 122 -8.08 2.90 -29.92
N LEU A 123 -8.59 3.76 -29.03
CA LEU A 123 -9.49 4.84 -29.43
C LEU A 123 -8.79 5.88 -30.33
N THR A 124 -7.47 6.08 -30.15
CA THR A 124 -6.69 7.04 -30.96
C THR A 124 -6.38 6.55 -32.37
N LYS A 125 -6.66 5.28 -32.71
CA LYS A 125 -6.42 4.75 -34.06
C LYS A 125 -7.46 5.28 -35.03
N GLU A 126 -7.04 5.86 -36.14
CA GLU A 126 -7.89 6.46 -37.18
C GLU A 126 -8.98 5.51 -37.66
N GLU A 127 -8.63 4.24 -37.89
CA GLU A 127 -9.58 3.19 -38.31
C GLU A 127 -10.75 3.02 -37.32
N ASN A 128 -10.50 3.10 -36.01
CA ASN A 128 -11.53 2.98 -34.98
C ASN A 128 -12.37 4.25 -34.86
N VAL A 129 -11.72 5.42 -34.98
CA VAL A 129 -12.44 6.72 -34.98
C VAL A 129 -13.38 6.78 -36.17
N ASP A 130 -12.92 6.45 -37.40
CA ASP A 130 -13.73 6.47 -38.61
C ASP A 130 -14.90 5.47 -38.51
N PHE A 131 -14.68 4.29 -37.99
CA PHE A 131 -15.76 3.33 -37.73
C PHE A 131 -16.81 3.90 -36.78
N LEU A 132 -16.38 4.49 -35.66
CA LEU A 132 -17.28 5.02 -34.62
C LEU A 132 -18.07 6.25 -35.08
N LYS A 133 -17.61 7.03 -36.06
CA LYS A 133 -18.38 8.12 -36.69
C LYS A 133 -19.68 7.63 -37.32
N GLY A 134 -19.72 6.38 -37.76
CA GLY A 134 -20.93 5.75 -38.33
C GLY A 134 -21.82 5.07 -37.32
N VAL A 135 -21.49 5.08 -36.04
CA VAL A 135 -22.22 4.39 -34.96
C VAL A 135 -23.07 5.39 -34.17
N LYS A 136 -24.31 5.00 -33.85
CA LYS A 136 -25.13 5.78 -32.92
C LYS A 136 -24.60 5.63 -31.50
N ILE A 137 -23.90 6.64 -31.00
CA ILE A 137 -23.34 6.67 -29.66
C ILE A 137 -24.42 7.16 -28.67
N SER A 138 -24.68 6.38 -27.60
CA SER A 138 -25.60 6.76 -26.53
C SER A 138 -24.95 7.77 -25.58
N PHE A 139 -23.73 7.49 -25.12
CA PHE A 139 -22.89 8.36 -24.29
C PHE A 139 -21.45 7.84 -24.27
N TYR A 140 -20.54 8.64 -23.76
CA TYR A 140 -19.17 8.25 -23.44
C TYR A 140 -18.99 8.12 -21.94
N ALA A 141 -18.37 7.04 -21.48
CA ALA A 141 -17.95 6.87 -20.08
C ALA A 141 -16.42 6.88 -20.01
N VAL A 142 -15.85 7.81 -19.26
CA VAL A 142 -14.42 7.88 -19.02
C VAL A 142 -14.18 7.29 -17.62
N ASP A 143 -13.81 6.00 -17.58
CA ASP A 143 -13.49 5.31 -16.35
C ASP A 143 -12.06 5.60 -15.92
N GLU A 144 -11.80 5.56 -14.61
CA GLU A 144 -10.52 5.97 -14.01
C GLU A 144 -10.05 7.33 -14.52
N ALA A 145 -10.97 8.31 -14.57
CA ALA A 145 -10.74 9.63 -15.16
C ALA A 145 -9.54 10.38 -14.54
N HIS A 146 -9.09 10.00 -13.33
CA HIS A 146 -7.88 10.55 -12.71
C HIS A 146 -6.61 10.35 -13.56
N CYS A 147 -6.60 9.37 -14.47
CA CYS A 147 -5.49 9.14 -15.39
C CYS A 147 -5.22 10.31 -16.35
N ILE A 148 -6.14 11.27 -16.48
CA ILE A 148 -5.97 12.46 -17.33
C ILE A 148 -5.04 13.50 -16.69
N SER A 149 -4.88 13.46 -15.37
CA SER A 149 -4.19 14.49 -14.59
C SER A 149 -2.73 14.13 -14.33
N GLU A 150 -1.82 15.03 -14.65
CA GLU A 150 -0.39 14.92 -14.29
C GLU A 150 -0.17 14.96 -12.76
N TRP A 151 -1.12 15.50 -12.03
CA TRP A 151 -1.12 15.56 -10.57
C TRP A 151 -1.68 14.29 -9.92
N GLY A 152 -2.20 13.37 -10.74
CA GLY A 152 -2.68 12.08 -10.30
C GLY A 152 -1.55 11.05 -10.18
N HIS A 153 -1.80 10.00 -9.42
CA HIS A 153 -0.83 8.93 -9.16
C HIS A 153 -0.62 7.95 -10.34
N ASP A 154 -1.50 7.95 -11.34
CA ASP A 154 -1.44 7.10 -12.56
C ASP A 154 -1.72 7.94 -13.81
N PHE A 155 -0.89 8.94 -14.06
CA PHE A 155 -1.03 9.78 -15.26
C PHE A 155 -0.77 8.99 -16.53
N ARG A 156 -1.67 9.15 -17.51
CA ARG A 156 -1.59 8.55 -18.85
C ARG A 156 -1.81 9.60 -19.93
N PRO A 157 -0.79 9.96 -20.70
CA PRO A 157 -0.88 11.02 -21.74
C PRO A 157 -2.01 10.80 -22.74
N GLU A 158 -2.34 9.53 -23.03
CA GLU A 158 -3.41 9.16 -23.97
C GLU A 158 -4.78 9.65 -23.52
N TYR A 159 -5.02 9.78 -22.21
CA TYR A 159 -6.28 10.30 -21.66
C TYR A 159 -6.52 11.77 -22.03
N ARG A 160 -5.48 12.57 -22.26
CA ARG A 160 -5.62 13.96 -22.70
C ARG A 160 -6.12 14.10 -24.14
N ARG A 161 -6.04 13.03 -24.92
CA ARG A 161 -6.56 12.98 -26.30
C ARG A 161 -8.04 12.60 -26.36
N ILE A 162 -8.65 12.17 -25.27
CA ILE A 162 -10.03 11.66 -25.25
C ILE A 162 -11.03 12.71 -25.70
N ARG A 163 -10.97 13.94 -25.17
CA ARG A 163 -11.96 14.98 -25.53
C ARG A 163 -11.88 15.40 -27.01
N PRO A 164 -10.71 15.66 -27.60
CA PRO A 164 -10.60 15.88 -29.04
C PRO A 164 -11.20 14.76 -29.88
N ILE A 165 -10.95 13.49 -29.51
CA ILE A 165 -11.45 12.32 -30.23
C ILE A 165 -12.97 12.20 -30.11
N ILE A 166 -13.55 12.39 -28.92
CA ILE A 166 -14.99 12.44 -28.73
C ILE A 166 -15.65 13.49 -29.63
N ASN A 167 -15.05 14.68 -29.72
CA ASN A 167 -15.56 15.74 -30.59
C ASN A 167 -15.49 15.39 -32.08
N GLU A 168 -14.53 14.57 -32.49
CA GLU A 168 -14.37 14.08 -33.85
C GLU A 168 -15.37 12.98 -34.20
N ILE A 169 -15.60 12.02 -33.28
CA ILE A 169 -16.56 10.91 -33.46
C ILE A 169 -17.99 11.45 -33.52
N GLY A 170 -18.38 12.26 -32.54
CA GLY A 170 -19.73 12.83 -32.46
C GLY A 170 -20.13 13.22 -31.05
N LYS A 171 -20.96 14.22 -30.92
CA LYS A 171 -21.45 14.73 -29.63
C LYS A 171 -22.42 13.72 -28.98
N ALA A 172 -22.14 13.37 -27.74
CA ALA A 172 -23.02 12.62 -26.86
C ALA A 172 -22.66 13.01 -25.40
N PRO A 173 -23.54 12.76 -24.42
CA PRO A 173 -23.21 13.03 -23.03
C PRO A 173 -21.95 12.31 -22.56
N VAL A 174 -21.20 12.91 -21.65
CA VAL A 174 -20.00 12.32 -21.08
C VAL A 174 -20.21 12.09 -19.59
N ILE A 175 -19.96 10.86 -19.12
CA ILE A 175 -19.84 10.55 -17.70
C ILE A 175 -18.37 10.24 -17.38
N ALA A 176 -17.75 11.03 -16.50
CA ALA A 176 -16.40 10.80 -16.02
C ALA A 176 -16.47 10.25 -14.59
N LEU A 177 -15.79 9.13 -14.35
CA LEU A 177 -15.83 8.43 -13.06
C LEU A 177 -14.42 8.19 -12.53
N THR A 178 -14.24 8.41 -11.22
CA THR A 178 -13.01 8.04 -10.53
C THR A 178 -13.27 7.73 -9.06
N ALA A 179 -12.40 6.88 -8.48
CA ALA A 179 -12.43 6.60 -7.05
C ALA A 179 -11.52 7.55 -6.25
N THR A 180 -10.53 8.15 -6.89
CA THR A 180 -9.46 8.88 -6.23
C THR A 180 -9.19 10.16 -7.00
N ALA A 181 -9.62 11.27 -6.47
CA ALA A 181 -9.27 12.58 -7.01
C ALA A 181 -9.26 13.62 -5.89
N THR A 182 -8.10 14.19 -5.64
CA THR A 182 -7.96 15.39 -4.81
C THR A 182 -8.66 16.57 -5.50
N PRO A 183 -8.95 17.67 -4.79
CA PRO A 183 -9.58 18.84 -5.40
C PRO A 183 -8.88 19.32 -6.68
N LYS A 184 -7.54 19.28 -6.71
CA LYS A 184 -6.74 19.66 -7.87
C LYS A 184 -6.90 18.69 -9.05
N VAL A 185 -6.79 17.40 -8.80
CA VAL A 185 -6.99 16.35 -9.83
C VAL A 185 -8.39 16.46 -10.43
N ARG A 186 -9.40 16.72 -9.60
CA ARG A 186 -10.78 16.92 -10.03
C ARG A 186 -10.93 18.11 -10.98
N MET A 187 -10.39 19.28 -10.64
CA MET A 187 -10.41 20.44 -11.52
C MET A 187 -9.70 20.18 -12.85
N ASP A 188 -8.57 19.46 -12.82
CA ASP A 188 -7.81 19.11 -14.02
C ASP A 188 -8.58 18.12 -14.90
N ILE A 189 -9.28 17.14 -14.34
CA ILE A 189 -10.17 16.24 -15.09
C ILE A 189 -11.26 17.04 -15.81
N GLN A 190 -12.00 17.88 -15.06
CA GLN A 190 -13.09 18.68 -15.61
C GLN A 190 -12.61 19.61 -16.73
N LYS A 191 -11.45 20.26 -16.57
CA LYS A 191 -10.85 21.12 -17.56
C LYS A 191 -10.48 20.36 -18.83
N ASN A 192 -9.77 19.24 -18.72
CA ASN A 192 -9.28 18.48 -19.87
C ASN A 192 -10.40 17.76 -20.64
N LEU A 193 -11.49 17.38 -19.95
CA LEU A 193 -12.67 16.78 -20.56
C LEU A 193 -13.69 17.85 -20.99
N GLY A 194 -13.46 19.15 -20.74
CA GLY A 194 -14.42 20.22 -21.05
C GLY A 194 -15.74 20.05 -20.31
N MET A 195 -15.68 19.67 -19.04
CA MET A 195 -16.83 19.32 -18.18
C MET A 195 -16.93 20.27 -16.98
N GLN A 196 -16.54 21.52 -17.12
CA GLN A 196 -16.58 22.50 -16.01
C GLN A 196 -18.02 22.77 -15.53
N ASP A 197 -18.99 22.67 -16.41
CA ASP A 197 -20.42 22.87 -16.14
C ASP A 197 -21.16 21.54 -15.83
N ALA A 198 -20.46 20.41 -15.80
CA ALA A 198 -21.05 19.11 -15.52
C ALA A 198 -21.58 19.02 -14.09
N GLN A 199 -22.70 18.35 -13.91
CA GLN A 199 -23.20 18.07 -12.57
C GLN A 199 -22.27 17.10 -11.85
N GLU A 200 -21.83 17.49 -10.66
CA GLU A 200 -20.90 16.76 -9.85
C GLU A 200 -21.64 15.97 -8.76
N PHE A 201 -21.34 14.66 -8.69
CA PHE A 201 -21.83 13.75 -7.67
C PHE A 201 -20.65 13.21 -6.86
N LYS A 202 -20.65 13.53 -5.58
CA LYS A 202 -19.61 13.06 -4.63
C LYS A 202 -20.22 12.09 -3.64
N SER A 203 -19.56 10.97 -3.47
CA SER A 203 -19.78 10.08 -2.33
C SER A 203 -18.65 10.26 -1.34
N SER A 204 -18.93 10.03 -0.07
CA SER A 204 -17.89 10.10 0.97
C SER A 204 -16.77 9.09 0.72
N PHE A 205 -15.53 9.51 0.95
CA PHE A 205 -14.37 8.63 0.97
C PHE A 205 -14.27 7.79 2.25
N ASN A 206 -15.14 8.04 3.22
CA ASN A 206 -15.11 7.32 4.48
C ASN A 206 -15.48 5.84 4.30
N ARG A 207 -14.60 4.98 4.79
CA ARG A 207 -14.78 3.53 4.85
C ARG A 207 -14.75 3.10 6.33
N PRO A 208 -15.87 3.23 7.07
CA PRO A 208 -15.91 3.00 8.51
C PRO A 208 -15.56 1.56 8.91
N ASN A 209 -15.76 0.61 8.01
CA ASN A 209 -15.44 -0.81 8.20
C ASN A 209 -13.95 -1.14 8.07
N LEU A 210 -13.08 -0.18 7.70
CA LEU A 210 -11.65 -0.41 7.58
C LEU A 210 -10.91 0.08 8.83
N TYR A 211 -10.09 -0.77 9.40
CA TYR A 211 -9.11 -0.43 10.42
C TYR A 211 -7.79 -0.01 9.74
N TYR A 212 -7.19 1.10 10.18
CA TYR A 212 -5.91 1.59 9.65
C TYR A 212 -4.84 1.59 10.73
N GLU A 213 -3.68 1.05 10.39
CA GLU A 213 -2.53 0.97 11.29
C GLU A 213 -1.22 1.20 10.53
N VAL A 214 -0.29 1.96 11.14
CA VAL A 214 1.09 2.11 10.65
C VAL A 214 2.04 1.56 11.71
N ARG A 215 2.89 0.63 11.31
CA ARG A 215 3.88 -0.03 12.17
C ARG A 215 5.30 0.35 11.75
N SER A 216 6.22 0.38 12.71
CA SER A 216 7.65 0.51 12.42
C SER A 216 8.13 -0.67 11.57
N LYS A 217 8.95 -0.37 10.56
CA LYS A 217 9.56 -1.36 9.69
C LYS A 217 10.88 -1.84 10.28
N THR A 218 10.82 -2.94 11.01
CA THR A 218 11.96 -3.59 11.65
C THR A 218 12.50 -4.75 10.81
N ASN A 219 13.62 -5.35 11.23
CA ASN A 219 14.16 -6.56 10.60
C ASN A 219 13.24 -7.80 10.77
N ASN A 220 12.21 -7.72 11.61
CA ASN A 220 11.28 -8.81 11.92
C ASN A 220 9.95 -8.74 11.16
N ILE A 221 9.82 -7.89 10.15
CA ILE A 221 8.58 -7.71 9.36
C ILE A 221 7.98 -9.03 8.87
N ASP A 222 8.79 -9.90 8.27
CA ASP A 222 8.31 -11.17 7.71
C ASP A 222 7.66 -12.03 8.80
N ARG A 223 8.26 -12.03 10.01
CA ARG A 223 7.73 -12.71 11.19
C ARG A 223 6.41 -12.07 11.66
N ASP A 224 6.33 -10.75 11.70
CA ASP A 224 5.12 -10.04 12.12
C ASP A 224 3.95 -10.30 11.17
N ILE A 225 4.23 -10.31 9.86
CA ILE A 225 3.24 -10.67 8.83
C ILE A 225 2.76 -12.12 9.01
N ILE A 226 3.66 -13.07 9.21
CA ILE A 226 3.31 -14.48 9.42
C ILE A 226 2.47 -14.64 10.68
N LYS A 227 2.88 -13.99 11.79
CA LYS A 227 2.14 -14.02 13.06
C LYS A 227 0.72 -13.46 12.86
N PHE A 228 0.60 -12.33 12.16
CA PHE A 228 -0.69 -11.72 11.85
C PHE A 228 -1.60 -12.65 11.04
N ILE A 229 -1.09 -13.25 9.95
CA ILE A 229 -1.89 -14.14 9.11
C ILE A 229 -2.31 -15.40 9.87
N LYS A 230 -1.41 -16.00 10.67
CA LYS A 230 -1.73 -17.16 11.51
C LYS A 230 -2.76 -16.87 12.59
N ALA A 231 -2.80 -15.63 13.12
CA ALA A 231 -3.84 -15.18 14.04
C ALA A 231 -5.20 -14.91 13.35
N ASN A 232 -5.23 -14.89 12.01
CA ASN A 232 -6.42 -14.66 11.20
C ASN A 232 -6.65 -15.80 10.19
N PRO A 233 -6.83 -17.05 10.62
CA PRO A 233 -6.93 -18.20 9.75
C PRO A 233 -8.16 -18.11 8.83
N GLY A 234 -8.01 -18.55 7.56
CA GLY A 234 -9.09 -18.57 6.57
C GLY A 234 -9.52 -17.19 6.06
N LYS A 235 -8.78 -16.13 6.37
CA LYS A 235 -9.06 -14.79 5.85
C LYS A 235 -8.23 -14.51 4.60
N SER A 236 -8.89 -14.03 3.53
CA SER A 236 -8.22 -13.60 2.30
C SER A 236 -7.51 -12.28 2.49
N GLY A 237 -6.30 -12.15 1.93
CA GLY A 237 -5.52 -10.92 2.04
C GLY A 237 -4.59 -10.62 0.87
N ILE A 238 -4.18 -9.37 0.79
CA ILE A 238 -3.23 -8.88 -0.21
C ILE A 238 -2.06 -8.21 0.51
N ILE A 239 -0.83 -8.53 0.09
CA ILE A 239 0.39 -7.91 0.61
C ILE A 239 1.10 -7.20 -0.53
N TYR A 240 1.28 -5.89 -0.42
CA TYR A 240 1.95 -5.06 -1.41
C TYR A 240 3.41 -4.86 -1.07
N CYS A 241 4.30 -5.17 -2.03
CA CYS A 241 5.74 -4.92 -1.96
C CYS A 241 6.19 -4.06 -3.15
N LEU A 242 7.22 -3.26 -2.95
CA LEU A 242 7.75 -2.35 -3.96
C LEU A 242 8.47 -3.08 -5.11
N SER A 243 9.20 -4.16 -4.80
CA SER A 243 10.02 -4.88 -5.79
C SER A 243 9.49 -6.27 -6.10
N ARG A 244 9.66 -6.71 -7.38
CA ARG A 244 9.32 -8.06 -7.84
C ARG A 244 10.03 -9.14 -7.04
N LYS A 245 11.32 -8.92 -6.77
CA LYS A 245 12.16 -9.83 -6.00
C LYS A 245 11.58 -10.06 -4.59
N LYS A 246 11.20 -8.97 -3.87
CA LYS A 246 10.61 -9.11 -2.54
C LYS A 246 9.25 -9.79 -2.56
N VAL A 247 8.46 -9.60 -3.61
CA VAL A 247 7.19 -10.31 -3.82
C VAL A 247 7.41 -11.82 -3.88
N GLU A 248 8.38 -12.27 -4.67
CA GLU A 248 8.70 -13.70 -4.80
C GLU A 248 9.25 -14.26 -3.49
N GLU A 249 10.24 -13.60 -2.89
CA GLU A 249 10.85 -14.01 -1.62
C GLU A 249 9.82 -14.12 -0.49
N LEU A 250 8.96 -13.12 -0.32
CA LEU A 250 7.95 -13.13 0.74
C LEU A 250 6.89 -14.21 0.49
N ALA A 251 6.44 -14.41 -0.75
CA ALA A 251 5.51 -15.50 -1.08
C ALA A 251 6.09 -16.87 -0.74
N GLU A 252 7.37 -17.11 -1.03
CA GLU A 252 8.07 -18.35 -0.68
C GLU A 252 8.18 -18.52 0.85
N VAL A 253 8.53 -17.45 1.57
CA VAL A 253 8.61 -17.46 3.04
C VAL A 253 7.24 -17.78 3.65
N LEU A 254 6.16 -17.19 3.15
CA LEU A 254 4.80 -17.49 3.61
C LEU A 254 4.42 -18.96 3.37
N GLN A 255 4.71 -19.48 2.18
CA GLN A 255 4.48 -20.91 1.84
C GLN A 255 5.27 -21.84 2.75
N ALA A 256 6.55 -21.54 2.99
CA ALA A 256 7.40 -22.33 3.88
C ALA A 256 6.86 -22.38 5.33
N ASN A 257 6.05 -21.38 5.71
CA ASN A 257 5.38 -21.30 7.02
C ASN A 257 3.92 -21.82 7.01
N GLY A 258 3.52 -22.53 5.95
CA GLY A 258 2.21 -23.18 5.83
C GLY A 258 1.07 -22.24 5.44
N ILE A 259 1.38 -21.03 4.92
CA ILE A 259 0.38 -20.09 4.43
C ILE A 259 0.20 -20.29 2.93
N ASN A 260 -1.04 -20.44 2.48
CA ASN A 260 -1.37 -20.61 1.06
C ASN A 260 -1.28 -19.25 0.33
N ALA A 261 -0.06 -18.83 0.03
CA ALA A 261 0.25 -17.57 -0.62
C ALA A 261 0.82 -17.77 -2.03
N ARG A 262 0.61 -16.81 -2.94
CA ARG A 262 1.19 -16.79 -4.28
C ARG A 262 1.69 -15.38 -4.62
N ALA A 263 2.75 -15.35 -5.44
CA ALA A 263 3.33 -14.13 -5.98
C ALA A 263 2.50 -13.61 -7.18
N TYR A 264 2.46 -12.28 -7.35
CA TYR A 264 1.85 -11.64 -8.51
C TYR A 264 2.58 -10.35 -8.89
N HIS A 265 3.21 -10.30 -10.05
CA HIS A 265 3.83 -9.09 -10.60
C HIS A 265 3.94 -9.14 -12.13
N ALA A 266 4.15 -8.00 -12.76
CA ALA A 266 4.18 -7.86 -14.22
C ALA A 266 5.30 -8.65 -14.92
N GLY A 267 6.35 -9.07 -14.20
CA GLY A 267 7.45 -9.88 -14.75
C GLY A 267 7.13 -11.35 -14.88
N MET A 268 6.02 -11.85 -14.31
CA MET A 268 5.58 -13.24 -14.45
C MET A 268 4.93 -13.47 -15.82
N ASP A 269 4.97 -14.71 -16.31
CA ASP A 269 4.23 -15.08 -17.50
C ASP A 269 2.71 -14.91 -17.33
N SER A 270 2.01 -14.70 -18.43
CA SER A 270 0.57 -14.40 -18.41
C SER A 270 -0.27 -15.55 -17.86
N ALA A 271 0.10 -16.81 -18.13
CA ALA A 271 -0.66 -17.98 -17.70
C ALA A 271 -0.60 -18.13 -16.17
N THR A 272 0.60 -18.02 -15.59
CA THR A 272 0.80 -18.05 -14.13
C THR A 272 0.08 -16.89 -13.43
N ARG A 273 0.15 -15.67 -13.99
CA ARG A 273 -0.58 -14.52 -13.43
C ARG A 273 -2.08 -14.78 -13.41
N THR A 274 -2.64 -15.26 -14.52
CA THR A 274 -4.07 -15.57 -14.62
C THR A 274 -4.46 -16.68 -13.63
N ALA A 275 -3.67 -17.75 -13.55
CA ALA A 275 -3.93 -18.85 -12.62
C ALA A 275 -3.91 -18.41 -11.14
N ASN A 276 -2.94 -17.57 -10.75
CA ASN A 276 -2.85 -17.04 -9.38
C ASN A 276 -4.01 -16.09 -9.07
N GLN A 277 -4.40 -15.24 -10.03
CA GLN A 277 -5.56 -14.36 -9.88
C GLN A 277 -6.86 -15.15 -9.76
N ASP A 278 -7.10 -16.09 -10.64
CA ASP A 278 -8.30 -16.94 -10.63
C ASP A 278 -8.36 -17.78 -9.35
N GLY A 279 -7.22 -18.34 -8.90
CA GLY A 279 -7.15 -19.08 -7.64
C GLY A 279 -7.50 -18.22 -6.43
N PHE A 280 -7.08 -16.95 -6.41
CA PHE A 280 -7.45 -16.02 -5.35
C PHE A 280 -8.95 -15.65 -5.39
N LEU A 281 -9.51 -15.44 -6.57
CA LEU A 281 -10.94 -15.16 -6.74
C LEU A 281 -11.83 -16.34 -6.37
N LYS A 282 -11.36 -17.59 -6.62
CA LYS A 282 -12.07 -18.84 -6.33
C LYS A 282 -11.82 -19.39 -4.93
N GLU A 283 -11.06 -18.65 -4.09
CA GLU A 283 -10.70 -19.06 -2.73
C GLU A 283 -9.76 -20.29 -2.65
N ASP A 284 -9.11 -20.63 -3.76
CA ASP A 284 -8.06 -21.65 -3.79
C ASP A 284 -6.72 -21.12 -3.26
N ILE A 285 -6.58 -19.79 -3.17
CA ILE A 285 -5.41 -19.07 -2.66
C ILE A 285 -5.91 -18.06 -1.62
N ASP A 286 -5.32 -18.08 -0.43
CA ASP A 286 -5.72 -17.19 0.67
C ASP A 286 -5.04 -15.82 0.59
N VAL A 287 -3.77 -15.78 0.17
CA VAL A 287 -2.95 -14.57 0.20
C VAL A 287 -2.24 -14.35 -1.14
N ILE A 288 -2.37 -13.14 -1.66
CA ILE A 288 -1.54 -12.70 -2.79
C ILE A 288 -0.48 -11.73 -2.28
N VAL A 289 0.77 -12.02 -2.58
CA VAL A 289 1.90 -11.09 -2.42
C VAL A 289 2.18 -10.46 -3.77
N ALA A 290 2.07 -9.14 -3.86
CA ALA A 290 2.07 -8.48 -5.17
C ALA A 290 2.82 -7.15 -5.19
N THR A 291 3.20 -6.73 -6.41
CA THR A 291 3.44 -5.32 -6.70
C THR A 291 2.11 -4.62 -7.03
N ILE A 292 2.14 -3.30 -7.25
CA ILE A 292 0.97 -2.51 -7.68
C ILE A 292 0.31 -3.08 -8.96
N ALA A 293 0.97 -4.00 -9.67
CA ALA A 293 0.40 -4.69 -10.83
C ALA A 293 -0.83 -5.56 -10.48
N PHE A 294 -0.94 -6.03 -9.22
CA PHE A 294 -2.15 -6.66 -8.68
C PHE A 294 -3.06 -5.57 -8.14
N GLY A 295 -3.68 -4.87 -9.04
CA GLY A 295 -4.36 -3.66 -8.70
C GLY A 295 -5.71 -3.51 -9.39
N MET A 296 -5.79 -2.57 -10.30
CA MET A 296 -7.02 -2.26 -11.02
C MET A 296 -7.62 -3.51 -11.68
N GLY A 297 -8.91 -3.76 -11.46
CA GLY A 297 -9.62 -4.90 -12.03
C GLY A 297 -9.79 -6.12 -11.13
N ILE A 298 -9.22 -6.13 -9.94
CA ILE A 298 -9.50 -7.17 -8.94
C ILE A 298 -10.74 -6.79 -8.14
N ASP A 299 -11.80 -7.57 -8.29
CA ASP A 299 -13.10 -7.34 -7.63
C ASP A 299 -13.49 -8.54 -6.76
N LYS A 300 -12.64 -8.86 -5.77
CA LYS A 300 -12.97 -9.80 -4.70
C LYS A 300 -13.57 -9.01 -3.53
N PRO A 301 -14.83 -9.25 -3.15
CA PRO A 301 -15.52 -8.41 -2.16
C PRO A 301 -15.06 -8.66 -0.72
N ASP A 302 -14.60 -9.85 -0.41
CA ASP A 302 -14.33 -10.39 0.92
C ASP A 302 -12.85 -10.43 1.30
N VAL A 303 -12.04 -9.54 0.75
CA VAL A 303 -10.66 -9.33 1.21
C VAL A 303 -10.69 -8.77 2.64
N ARG A 304 -10.03 -9.44 3.58
CA ARG A 304 -10.10 -9.10 5.01
C ARG A 304 -8.89 -8.31 5.49
N PHE A 305 -7.76 -8.37 4.78
CA PHE A 305 -6.62 -7.53 5.11
C PHE A 305 -5.85 -7.09 3.86
N VAL A 306 -5.29 -5.90 3.95
CA VAL A 306 -4.32 -5.35 3.00
C VAL A 306 -3.10 -4.91 3.80
N ILE A 307 -1.95 -5.48 3.49
CA ILE A 307 -0.69 -5.15 4.14
C ILE A 307 0.22 -4.46 3.13
N HIS A 308 0.78 -3.33 3.50
CA HIS A 308 1.85 -2.68 2.77
C HIS A 308 3.18 -3.02 3.43
N TYR A 309 3.97 -3.88 2.79
CA TYR A 309 5.34 -4.19 3.21
C TYR A 309 6.25 -2.97 3.06
N ASP A 310 6.04 -2.22 2.00
CA ASP A 310 6.67 -0.94 1.71
C ASP A 310 5.59 0.14 1.59
N ILE A 311 5.89 1.35 2.05
CA ILE A 311 4.97 2.48 1.92
C ILE A 311 4.66 2.75 0.43
N PRO A 312 3.40 3.02 0.06
CA PRO A 312 3.05 3.37 -1.32
C PRO A 312 3.58 4.76 -1.70
N LYS A 313 3.64 5.02 -3.00
CA LYS A 313 4.19 6.27 -3.57
C LYS A 313 3.29 7.48 -3.36
N SER A 314 2.01 7.26 -3.07
CA SER A 314 1.03 8.33 -2.87
C SER A 314 -0.14 7.85 -2.00
N LEU A 315 -0.85 8.79 -1.38
CA LEU A 315 -2.05 8.48 -0.61
C LEU A 315 -3.22 8.05 -1.48
N GLU A 316 -3.28 8.47 -2.73
CA GLU A 316 -4.28 7.96 -3.70
C GLU A 316 -4.07 6.47 -3.97
N GLY A 317 -2.81 6.05 -4.23
CA GLY A 317 -2.45 4.64 -4.38
C GLY A 317 -2.79 3.85 -3.12
N TYR A 318 -2.39 4.38 -1.97
CA TYR A 318 -2.73 3.80 -0.67
C TYR A 318 -4.24 3.59 -0.48
N TYR A 319 -5.04 4.61 -0.78
CA TYR A 319 -6.50 4.54 -0.67
C TYR A 319 -7.11 3.52 -1.65
N GLN A 320 -6.61 3.45 -2.89
CA GLN A 320 -7.05 2.44 -3.85
C GLN A 320 -6.71 1.03 -3.41
N GLU A 321 -5.51 0.81 -2.89
CA GLU A 321 -5.01 -0.49 -2.47
C GLU A 321 -5.71 -0.96 -1.19
N THR A 322 -5.81 -0.12 -0.17
CA THR A 322 -6.57 -0.42 1.06
C THR A 322 -8.06 -0.56 0.81
N GLY A 323 -8.60 0.18 -0.15
CA GLY A 323 -10.00 0.14 -0.57
C GLY A 323 -10.43 -1.21 -1.16
N ARG A 324 -9.51 -2.16 -1.40
CA ARG A 324 -9.82 -3.54 -1.78
C ARG A 324 -10.36 -4.35 -0.62
N ALA A 325 -10.00 -4.00 0.62
CA ALA A 325 -10.52 -4.67 1.80
C ALA A 325 -11.99 -4.33 2.04
N GLY A 326 -12.76 -5.31 2.49
CA GLY A 326 -14.12 -5.13 2.98
C GLY A 326 -15.09 -4.47 1.99
N ARG A 327 -15.04 -4.77 0.71
CA ARG A 327 -15.98 -4.22 -0.29
C ARG A 327 -17.42 -4.67 -0.08
N ASP A 328 -17.61 -5.81 0.55
CA ASP A 328 -18.90 -6.36 0.97
C ASP A 328 -19.49 -5.67 2.22
N GLY A 329 -18.77 -4.70 2.80
CA GLY A 329 -19.14 -4.02 4.05
C GLY A 329 -18.63 -4.73 5.31
N GLY A 330 -18.01 -5.91 5.17
CA GLY A 330 -17.34 -6.60 6.27
C GLY A 330 -16.07 -5.88 6.73
N GLU A 331 -15.60 -6.21 7.91
CA GLU A 331 -14.38 -5.62 8.48
C GLU A 331 -13.15 -5.91 7.63
N GLY A 332 -12.28 -4.92 7.49
CA GLY A 332 -11.00 -5.01 6.80
C GLY A 332 -9.88 -4.37 7.61
N GLN A 333 -8.72 -4.99 7.62
CA GLN A 333 -7.53 -4.49 8.31
C GLN A 333 -6.50 -4.00 7.29
N CYS A 334 -6.07 -2.74 7.43
CA CYS A 334 -5.09 -2.10 6.56
C CYS A 334 -3.85 -1.76 7.40
N ILE A 335 -2.78 -2.54 7.21
CA ILE A 335 -1.54 -2.42 7.97
C ILE A 335 -0.43 -1.95 7.04
N THR A 336 0.29 -0.92 7.42
CA THR A 336 1.41 -0.38 6.65
C THR A 336 2.68 -0.40 7.48
N PHE A 337 3.74 -0.97 6.95
CA PHE A 337 5.06 -0.88 7.54
C PHE A 337 5.80 0.33 6.97
N TYR A 338 6.38 1.14 7.84
CA TYR A 338 7.04 2.39 7.48
C TYR A 338 8.43 2.51 8.09
N SER A 339 9.38 3.00 7.29
CA SER A 339 10.67 3.49 7.75
C SER A 339 11.15 4.64 6.86
N ASN A 340 11.99 5.52 7.39
CA ASN A 340 12.60 6.62 6.63
C ASN A 340 13.46 6.12 5.45
N LYS A 341 14.02 4.91 5.53
CA LYS A 341 14.77 4.29 4.43
C LYS A 341 13.91 3.99 3.20
N ASP A 342 12.59 3.78 3.38
CA ASP A 342 11.69 3.57 2.26
C ASP A 342 11.53 4.82 1.39
N LEU A 343 11.54 6.01 2.00
CA LEU A 343 11.51 7.28 1.27
C LEU A 343 12.71 7.41 0.33
N GLN A 344 13.91 7.14 0.83
CA GLN A 344 15.15 7.19 0.05
C GLN A 344 15.13 6.20 -1.14
N LYS A 345 14.55 4.99 -0.94
CA LYS A 345 14.38 4.02 -2.02
C LYS A 345 13.41 4.52 -3.08
N LEU A 346 12.27 5.08 -2.65
CA LEU A 346 11.26 5.60 -3.56
C LEU A 346 11.74 6.81 -4.33
N GLU A 347 12.52 7.70 -3.72
CA GLU A 347 13.16 8.83 -4.40
C GLU A 347 14.13 8.36 -5.51
N LYS A 348 14.90 7.30 -5.28
CA LYS A 348 15.77 6.71 -6.30
C LYS A 348 14.99 6.20 -7.52
N PHE A 349 13.78 5.69 -7.35
CA PHE A 349 12.93 5.27 -8.48
C PHE A 349 12.40 6.44 -9.31
N MET A 350 12.46 7.66 -8.82
CA MET A 350 12.08 8.86 -9.58
C MET A 350 13.24 9.45 -10.37
N GLN A 351 14.46 9.05 -10.07
CA GLN A 351 15.65 9.51 -10.82
C GLN A 351 15.55 9.09 -12.29
N GLY A 352 15.90 10.01 -13.18
CA GLY A 352 15.82 9.80 -14.63
C GLY A 352 14.48 10.14 -15.29
N LYS A 353 13.45 10.50 -14.51
CA LYS A 353 12.22 11.06 -15.04
C LYS A 353 12.36 12.56 -15.36
N PRO A 354 11.44 13.16 -16.17
CA PRO A 354 11.36 14.60 -16.32
C PRO A 354 11.28 15.34 -14.98
N VAL A 355 11.91 16.50 -14.86
CA VAL A 355 12.01 17.26 -13.60
C VAL A 355 10.62 17.52 -12.98
N ALA A 356 9.64 17.90 -13.82
CA ALA A 356 8.27 18.14 -13.34
C ALA A 356 7.63 16.88 -12.71
N GLU A 357 7.86 15.69 -13.28
CA GLU A 357 7.37 14.43 -12.71
C GLU A 357 8.10 14.07 -11.41
N GLN A 358 9.40 14.38 -11.31
CA GLN A 358 10.16 14.17 -10.07
C GLN A 358 9.61 15.04 -8.94
N GLU A 359 9.33 16.33 -9.19
CA GLU A 359 8.79 17.25 -8.20
C GLU A 359 7.41 16.83 -7.70
N ILE A 360 6.51 16.46 -8.63
CA ILE A 360 5.19 15.96 -8.27
C ILE A 360 5.31 14.66 -7.47
N GLY A 361 6.13 13.70 -7.93
CA GLY A 361 6.35 12.44 -7.25
C GLY A 361 6.92 12.61 -5.85
N LYS A 362 7.87 13.54 -5.66
CA LYS A 362 8.42 13.88 -4.36
C LYS A 362 7.36 14.47 -3.42
N GLN A 363 6.52 15.36 -3.92
CA GLN A 363 5.42 15.92 -3.13
C GLN A 363 4.43 14.85 -2.66
N LEU A 364 4.00 13.95 -3.56
CA LEU A 364 3.09 12.85 -3.22
C LEU A 364 3.72 11.91 -2.17
N LEU A 365 5.01 11.65 -2.28
CA LEU A 365 5.75 10.82 -1.33
C LEU A 365 5.83 11.48 0.05
N LEU A 366 6.10 12.78 0.12
CA LEU A 366 6.12 13.53 1.37
C LEU A 366 4.75 13.56 2.06
N GLU A 367 3.65 13.67 1.31
CA GLU A 367 2.29 13.56 1.87
C GLU A 367 2.03 12.17 2.47
N THR A 368 2.55 11.13 1.83
CA THR A 368 2.41 9.75 2.32
C THR A 368 3.23 9.53 3.59
N ALA A 369 4.46 10.06 3.63
CA ALA A 369 5.30 10.04 4.82
C ALA A 369 4.63 10.81 5.98
N ALA A 370 4.11 12.00 5.69
CA ALA A 370 3.39 12.81 6.65
C ALA A 370 2.17 12.08 7.26
N TYR A 371 1.45 11.32 6.45
CA TYR A 371 0.36 10.45 6.92
C TYR A 371 0.89 9.33 7.83
N ALA A 372 1.98 8.67 7.44
CA ALA A 372 2.56 7.57 8.21
C ALA A 372 3.04 8.04 9.59
N GLU A 373 3.77 9.14 9.64
CA GLU A 373 4.37 9.70 10.86
C GLU A 373 3.32 10.33 11.81
N SER A 374 2.22 10.85 11.26
CA SER A 374 1.20 11.54 12.03
C SER A 374 0.58 10.67 13.13
N SER A 375 0.39 11.26 14.30
CA SER A 375 -0.38 10.69 15.41
C SER A 375 -1.85 11.13 15.43
N ILE A 376 -2.29 11.90 14.44
CA ILE A 376 -3.70 12.26 14.25
C ILE A 376 -4.49 11.02 13.81
N CYS A 377 -5.79 11.00 14.07
CA CYS A 377 -6.69 9.98 13.53
C CYS A 377 -6.39 9.71 12.05
N ARG A 378 -6.02 8.46 11.71
CA ARG A 378 -5.67 8.04 10.32
C ARG A 378 -6.77 8.36 9.32
N ARG A 379 -8.01 8.11 9.72
CA ARG A 379 -9.19 8.39 8.91
C ARG A 379 -9.36 9.88 8.65
N LYS A 380 -9.25 10.70 9.68
CA LYS A 380 -9.34 12.17 9.58
C LYS A 380 -8.28 12.72 8.62
N SER A 381 -7.04 12.25 8.75
CA SER A 381 -5.94 12.66 7.86
C SER A 381 -6.19 12.26 6.40
N LEU A 382 -6.68 11.03 6.17
CA LEU A 382 -6.95 10.53 4.83
C LEU A 382 -8.12 11.26 4.16
N LEU A 383 -9.22 11.50 4.89
CA LEU A 383 -10.38 12.23 4.38
C LEU A 383 -10.02 13.69 4.07
N HIS A 384 -9.26 14.34 4.96
CA HIS A 384 -8.77 15.70 4.72
C HIS A 384 -7.91 15.78 3.43
N TYR A 385 -7.06 14.80 3.18
CA TYR A 385 -6.26 14.73 1.96
C TYR A 385 -7.12 14.77 0.68
N PHE A 386 -8.28 14.10 0.69
CA PHE A 386 -9.24 14.11 -0.42
C PHE A 386 -10.20 15.33 -0.41
N GLY A 387 -10.00 16.27 0.52
CA GLY A 387 -10.83 17.48 0.65
C GLY A 387 -12.20 17.20 1.25
N GLU A 388 -12.31 16.15 2.08
CA GLU A 388 -13.51 15.83 2.86
C GLU A 388 -13.29 16.18 4.33
N GLU A 389 -14.23 16.93 4.90
CA GLU A 389 -14.21 17.27 6.32
C GLU A 389 -14.75 16.10 7.15
N TYR A 390 -13.99 15.70 8.17
CA TYR A 390 -14.41 14.71 9.14
C TYR A 390 -14.68 15.37 10.47
N THR A 391 -15.96 15.48 10.83
CA THR A 391 -16.44 16.25 11.98
C THR A 391 -16.26 15.57 13.32
N GLU A 392 -16.10 14.23 13.33
CA GLU A 392 -15.89 13.48 14.56
C GLU A 392 -14.49 13.75 15.13
N GLU A 393 -14.39 13.74 16.44
CA GLU A 393 -13.12 13.97 17.14
C GLU A 393 -12.11 12.85 16.81
N ASN A 394 -12.55 11.60 16.80
CA ASN A 394 -11.77 10.42 16.41
C ASN A 394 -12.66 9.37 15.76
N CYS A 395 -12.05 8.39 15.09
CA CYS A 395 -12.82 7.34 14.41
C CYS A 395 -13.04 6.08 15.25
N GLY A 396 -12.40 5.95 16.42
CA GLY A 396 -12.44 4.76 17.26
C GLY A 396 -11.93 3.46 16.58
N ASN A 397 -11.41 3.54 15.35
CA ASN A 397 -11.05 2.38 14.54
C ASN A 397 -9.76 2.64 13.72
N CYS A 398 -8.71 3.13 14.39
CA CYS A 398 -7.33 3.19 13.88
C CYS A 398 -6.33 3.13 15.04
N ASP A 399 -5.07 2.84 14.74
CA ASP A 399 -3.99 2.75 15.72
C ASP A 399 -3.88 3.99 16.62
N ASN A 400 -3.90 5.18 16.03
CA ASN A 400 -3.77 6.45 16.76
C ASN A 400 -4.98 6.74 17.67
N CYS A 401 -6.20 6.34 17.28
CA CYS A 401 -7.39 6.52 18.12
C CYS A 401 -7.46 5.50 19.27
N LEU A 402 -6.99 4.27 19.04
CA LEU A 402 -6.96 3.22 20.05
C LEU A 402 -5.82 3.40 21.04
N ASN A 403 -4.72 4.04 20.62
CA ASN A 403 -3.56 4.34 21.46
C ASN A 403 -3.24 5.84 21.39
N PRO A 404 -4.11 6.71 21.94
CA PRO A 404 -3.94 8.16 21.81
C PRO A 404 -2.70 8.63 22.56
N LYS A 405 -1.89 9.43 21.90
CA LYS A 405 -0.75 10.11 22.54
C LYS A 405 -1.20 11.31 23.34
N LYS A 406 -0.33 11.78 24.23
CA LYS A 406 -0.56 12.98 25.02
C LYS A 406 -0.64 14.21 24.12
N GLN A 407 -1.62 15.06 24.41
CA GLN A 407 -1.71 16.36 23.75
C GLN A 407 -0.83 17.38 24.47
N VAL A 408 -0.16 18.22 23.68
CA VAL A 408 0.64 19.35 24.16
C VAL A 408 0.04 20.66 23.67
N GLU A 409 0.15 21.70 24.47
CA GLU A 409 -0.30 23.04 24.08
C GLU A 409 0.67 23.62 23.06
N ALA A 410 0.18 24.14 21.95
CA ALA A 410 0.96 24.67 20.84
C ALA A 410 0.39 25.99 20.30
N GLN A 411 -0.36 26.74 21.12
CA GLN A 411 -0.92 28.03 20.73
C GLN A 411 0.17 29.00 20.22
N ASP A 412 1.26 29.13 20.98
CA ASP A 412 2.33 30.07 20.64
C ASP A 412 3.10 29.59 19.40
N SER A 413 3.28 28.27 19.25
CA SER A 413 3.90 27.68 18.07
C SER A 413 3.07 27.91 16.80
N LEU A 414 1.74 27.82 16.90
CA LEU A 414 0.87 28.14 15.77
C LEU A 414 0.92 29.63 15.40
N CYS A 415 0.98 30.54 16.39
CA CYS A 415 1.20 31.96 16.13
C CYS A 415 2.51 32.17 15.37
N ALA A 416 3.62 31.59 15.84
CA ALA A 416 4.92 31.70 15.17
C ALA A 416 4.90 31.19 13.72
N VAL A 417 4.25 30.07 13.46
CA VAL A 417 4.08 29.53 12.09
C VAL A 417 3.29 30.52 11.22
N ILE A 418 2.16 31.04 11.70
CA ILE A 418 1.34 31.98 10.93
C ILE A 418 2.11 33.30 10.66
N GLU A 419 2.83 33.81 11.64
CA GLU A 419 3.68 35.01 11.49
C GLU A 419 4.79 34.78 10.47
N ALA A 420 5.48 33.63 10.50
CA ALA A 420 6.51 33.30 9.55
C ALA A 420 5.96 33.20 8.11
N ILE A 421 4.80 32.57 7.91
CA ILE A 421 4.15 32.47 6.60
C ILE A 421 3.79 33.89 6.06
N ILE A 422 3.25 34.76 6.90
CA ILE A 422 2.92 36.12 6.52
C ILE A 422 4.18 36.92 6.19
N ALA A 423 5.24 36.80 7.01
CA ALA A 423 6.50 37.53 6.84
C ALA A 423 7.16 37.20 5.48
N VAL A 424 7.09 35.98 5.01
CA VAL A 424 7.58 35.56 3.69
C VAL A 424 6.53 35.71 2.58
N LYS A 425 5.46 36.47 2.81
CA LYS A 425 4.39 36.79 1.84
C LYS A 425 3.67 35.59 1.25
N GLU A 426 3.55 34.52 2.03
CA GLU A 426 2.86 33.27 1.65
C GLU A 426 3.38 32.61 0.36
N ASN A 427 4.68 32.73 0.07
CA ASN A 427 5.31 32.26 -1.18
C ASN A 427 6.23 31.05 -1.01
N PHE A 428 6.17 30.38 0.14
CA PHE A 428 7.08 29.27 0.44
C PHE A 428 6.34 28.04 0.99
N LYS A 429 6.99 26.89 0.88
CA LYS A 429 6.51 25.60 1.38
C LYS A 429 6.79 25.43 2.87
N ALA A 430 6.25 24.36 3.46
CA ALA A 430 6.40 24.06 4.90
C ALA A 430 7.86 23.95 5.34
N ASP A 431 8.70 23.22 4.58
CA ASP A 431 10.13 23.03 4.93
C ASP A 431 10.86 24.37 5.06
N TYR A 432 10.60 25.29 4.13
CA TYR A 432 11.19 26.63 4.18
C TYR A 432 10.72 27.44 5.40
N ILE A 433 9.45 27.36 5.75
CA ILE A 433 8.91 28.04 6.96
C ILE A 433 9.58 27.45 8.22
N ILE A 434 9.80 26.14 8.26
CA ILE A 434 10.49 25.48 9.36
C ILE A 434 11.95 25.94 9.43
N ASP A 435 12.64 26.04 8.29
CA ASP A 435 14.02 26.56 8.26
C ASP A 435 14.12 27.99 8.81
N ILE A 436 13.14 28.86 8.49
CA ILE A 436 13.05 30.21 9.08
C ILE A 436 12.88 30.15 10.60
N LEU A 437 11.94 29.33 11.10
CA LEU A 437 11.67 29.19 12.53
C LEU A 437 12.88 28.62 13.29
N LEU A 438 13.58 27.66 12.71
CA LEU A 438 14.78 27.06 13.29
C LEU A 438 16.04 27.92 13.12
N GLY A 439 15.97 29.03 12.39
CA GLY A 439 17.12 29.89 12.15
C GLY A 439 18.21 29.24 11.29
N LYS A 440 17.82 28.39 10.32
CA LYS A 440 18.76 27.75 9.40
C LYS A 440 19.13 28.70 8.26
N GLU A 441 20.39 29.08 8.16
CA GLU A 441 20.94 29.89 7.06
C GLU A 441 21.15 29.04 5.79
N THR A 442 20.06 28.61 5.19
CA THR A 442 20.11 27.90 3.90
C THR A 442 20.43 28.87 2.76
N SER A 443 20.95 28.36 1.63
CA SER A 443 21.22 29.19 0.45
C SER A 443 20.00 29.94 -0.05
N GLU A 444 18.81 29.37 0.11
CA GLU A 444 17.52 29.96 -0.29
C GLU A 444 17.12 31.07 0.68
N VAL A 445 17.28 30.88 2.00
CA VAL A 445 17.02 31.89 3.03
C VAL A 445 17.89 33.12 2.83
N LEU A 446 19.19 32.92 2.61
CA LEU A 446 20.15 33.99 2.36
C LEU A 446 19.89 34.72 1.03
N ALA A 447 19.47 34.00 -0.02
CA ALA A 447 19.14 34.62 -1.31
C ALA A 447 17.94 35.59 -1.22
N HIS A 448 16.98 35.29 -0.33
CA HIS A 448 15.82 36.15 -0.07
C HIS A 448 16.02 37.15 1.08
N LYS A 449 17.16 37.12 1.77
CA LYS A 449 17.46 37.92 2.95
C LYS A 449 16.46 37.74 4.09
N HIS A 450 15.95 36.53 4.21
CA HIS A 450 14.96 36.19 5.23
C HIS A 450 15.60 35.89 6.60
N GLU A 451 16.94 35.81 6.69
CA GLU A 451 17.69 35.82 7.94
C GLU A 451 17.55 37.16 8.72
N GLU A 452 17.14 38.23 8.03
CA GLU A 452 16.90 39.56 8.64
C GLU A 452 15.46 39.71 9.22
N LEU A 453 14.58 38.71 9.02
CA LEU A 453 13.21 38.72 9.51
C LEU A 453 13.16 38.59 11.05
N GLU A 454 12.25 39.29 11.70
CA GLU A 454 12.05 39.20 13.16
C GLU A 454 11.68 37.76 13.61
N VAL A 455 11.02 37.02 12.77
CA VAL A 455 10.60 35.64 13.02
C VAL A 455 11.72 34.59 12.80
N PHE A 456 12.87 35.03 12.25
CA PHE A 456 14.00 34.12 12.00
C PHE A 456 14.61 33.60 13.31
N GLY A 457 14.67 32.29 13.47
CA GLY A 457 15.19 31.66 14.67
C GLY A 457 14.26 31.72 15.89
N SER A 458 13.03 32.21 15.74
CA SER A 458 12.06 32.30 16.86
C SER A 458 11.68 30.94 17.45
N GLY A 459 11.91 29.85 16.72
CA GLY A 459 11.59 28.48 17.08
C GLY A 459 12.79 27.58 17.33
N MET A 460 14.01 28.11 17.52
CA MET A 460 15.27 27.32 17.66
C MET A 460 15.29 26.38 18.88
N GLY A 461 14.39 26.55 19.84
CA GLY A 461 14.28 25.68 21.02
C GLY A 461 13.52 24.38 20.80
N GLU A 462 12.87 24.22 19.65
CA GLU A 462 12.03 23.08 19.34
C GLU A 462 12.61 22.26 18.18
N GLU A 463 12.26 20.98 18.12
CA GLU A 463 12.70 20.10 17.05
C GLU A 463 11.88 20.29 15.76
N GLU A 464 12.49 19.99 14.61
CA GLU A 464 11.84 20.06 13.29
C GLU A 464 10.55 19.23 13.23
N LYS A 465 10.53 18.06 13.90
CA LYS A 465 9.35 17.18 14.02
C LYS A 465 8.16 17.91 14.65
N MET A 466 8.41 18.71 15.67
CA MET A 466 7.37 19.47 16.37
C MET A 466 6.75 20.51 15.42
N TRP A 467 7.55 21.25 14.66
CA TRP A 467 7.06 22.22 13.68
C TRP A 467 6.26 21.58 12.56
N ASN A 468 6.68 20.42 12.08
CA ASN A 468 5.92 19.61 11.13
C ASN A 468 4.55 19.20 11.70
N ALA A 469 4.48 18.78 12.96
CA ALA A 469 3.23 18.43 13.62
C ALA A 469 2.30 19.64 13.77
N VAL A 470 2.83 20.82 14.13
CA VAL A 470 2.04 22.08 14.24
C VAL A 470 1.44 22.44 12.88
N ILE A 471 2.25 22.50 11.82
CA ILE A 471 1.79 22.87 10.47
C ILE A 471 0.73 21.89 9.97
N ARG A 472 0.96 20.59 10.13
CA ARG A 472 0.04 19.53 9.70
C ARG A 472 -1.31 19.63 10.41
N GLN A 473 -1.29 19.82 11.72
CA GLN A 473 -2.52 19.93 12.49
C GLN A 473 -3.23 21.26 12.27
N ALA A 474 -2.50 22.34 11.99
CA ALA A 474 -3.07 23.62 11.60
C ALA A 474 -3.76 23.56 10.22
N LEU A 475 -3.22 22.81 9.27
CA LEU A 475 -3.87 22.53 7.98
C LEU A 475 -5.20 21.79 8.18
N ILE A 476 -5.20 20.73 8.99
CA ILE A 476 -6.41 19.94 9.29
C ILE A 476 -7.45 20.74 10.05
N ALA A 477 -7.00 21.62 10.95
CA ALA A 477 -7.88 22.51 11.70
C ALA A 477 -8.38 23.74 10.90
N GLY A 478 -7.92 23.89 9.65
CA GLY A 478 -8.35 24.94 8.75
C GLY A 478 -7.76 26.34 9.03
N TYR A 479 -6.71 26.44 9.85
CA TYR A 479 -5.99 27.71 10.05
C TYR A 479 -5.02 28.05 8.93
N LEU A 480 -4.50 26.99 8.28
CA LEU A 480 -3.64 27.08 7.12
C LEU A 480 -4.29 26.35 5.94
N SER A 481 -3.85 26.66 4.73
CA SER A 481 -4.17 25.94 3.50
C SER A 481 -2.93 25.78 2.65
N LYS A 482 -2.93 24.76 1.77
CA LYS A 482 -1.89 24.58 0.77
C LYS A 482 -2.40 25.07 -0.58
N ASP A 483 -1.64 25.97 -1.22
CA ASP A 483 -1.85 26.34 -2.60
C ASP A 483 -1.26 25.25 -3.50
N VAL A 484 -2.11 24.30 -3.88
CA VAL A 484 -1.71 23.12 -4.64
C VAL A 484 -1.35 23.47 -6.09
N GLU A 485 -1.92 24.56 -6.65
CA GLU A 485 -1.57 25.04 -8.00
C GLU A 485 -0.14 25.56 -8.08
N ASN A 486 0.35 26.08 -6.97
CA ASN A 486 1.72 26.57 -6.81
C ASN A 486 2.58 25.62 -5.97
N TYR A 487 2.49 24.32 -6.24
CA TYR A 487 3.35 23.26 -5.66
C TYR A 487 3.33 23.18 -4.13
N GLY A 488 2.21 23.55 -3.50
CA GLY A 488 2.01 23.37 -2.06
C GLY A 488 2.55 24.51 -1.19
N LEU A 489 2.55 25.73 -1.72
CA LEU A 489 2.85 26.92 -0.92
C LEU A 489 1.86 27.04 0.25
N LEU A 490 2.33 27.42 1.43
CA LEU A 490 1.49 27.63 2.58
C LEU A 490 0.80 29.01 2.52
N LYS A 491 -0.50 29.01 2.79
CA LYS A 491 -1.35 30.20 2.89
C LYS A 491 -2.05 30.24 4.23
N VAL A 492 -2.26 31.43 4.74
CA VAL A 492 -3.03 31.65 5.97
C VAL A 492 -4.50 31.86 5.61
N THR A 493 -5.38 31.06 6.20
CA THR A 493 -6.83 31.19 5.97
C THR A 493 -7.41 32.41 6.75
N PRO A 494 -8.65 32.83 6.41
CA PRO A 494 -9.33 33.87 7.25
C PRO A 494 -9.43 33.47 8.72
N GLU A 495 -9.59 32.15 9.01
CA GLU A 495 -9.60 31.61 10.38
C GLU A 495 -8.22 31.67 11.03
N GLY A 496 -7.14 31.45 10.28
CA GLY A 496 -5.77 31.66 10.75
C GLY A 496 -5.47 33.09 11.10
N HIS A 497 -5.89 34.03 10.27
CA HIS A 497 -5.78 35.45 10.59
C HIS A 497 -6.61 35.89 11.82
N LYS A 498 -7.78 35.30 12.03
CA LYS A 498 -8.58 35.52 13.26
C LYS A 498 -7.87 34.93 14.47
N PHE A 499 -7.29 33.74 14.33
CA PHE A 499 -6.53 33.09 15.39
C PHE A 499 -5.36 33.98 15.86
N LEU A 500 -4.56 34.49 14.92
CA LEU A 500 -3.43 35.35 15.24
C LEU A 500 -3.86 36.64 16.00
N LYS A 501 -5.01 37.21 15.64
CA LYS A 501 -5.55 38.42 16.34
C LYS A 501 -6.08 38.11 17.73
N LYS A 502 -6.61 36.90 17.95
CA LYS A 502 -7.17 36.49 19.23
C LYS A 502 -6.81 34.99 19.44
N PRO A 503 -5.56 34.71 19.86
CA PRO A 503 -5.13 33.35 20.10
C PRO A 503 -6.01 32.64 21.13
N LYS A 504 -6.23 31.36 20.90
CA LYS A 504 -6.94 30.45 21.80
C LYS A 504 -6.14 29.16 21.94
N SER A 505 -6.44 28.35 22.95
CA SER A 505 -5.78 27.05 23.13
C SER A 505 -5.82 26.26 21.82
N PHE A 506 -4.67 25.84 21.37
CA PHE A 506 -4.47 24.95 20.22
C PHE A 506 -3.57 23.81 20.66
N LYS A 507 -4.17 22.63 20.81
CA LYS A 507 -3.46 21.44 21.25
C LYS A 507 -3.12 20.57 20.08
N ILE A 508 -1.92 20.06 20.07
CA ILE A 508 -1.42 19.11 19.06
C ILE A 508 -1.04 17.80 19.73
N VAL A 509 -0.94 16.77 18.92
CA VAL A 509 -0.38 15.47 19.28
C VAL A 509 0.99 15.36 18.60
N GLU A 510 2.00 14.96 19.36
CA GLU A 510 3.35 14.72 18.81
C GLU A 510 3.30 13.59 17.79
N ASP A 511 4.09 13.71 16.72
CA ASP A 511 4.18 12.70 15.69
C ASP A 511 4.77 11.37 16.21
N ASN A 512 4.51 10.29 15.48
CA ASN A 512 5.10 9.00 15.77
C ASN A 512 6.60 9.03 15.42
N ASP A 513 7.40 8.45 16.31
CA ASP A 513 8.82 8.24 16.05
C ASP A 513 9.00 6.85 15.44
N PHE A 514 9.45 6.84 14.17
CA PHE A 514 9.84 5.65 13.44
C PHE A 514 11.35 5.66 13.15
N GLU A 515 12.13 6.46 13.94
CA GLU A 515 13.57 6.29 13.92
C GLU A 515 13.89 4.86 14.33
N GLU A 516 14.76 4.23 13.57
CA GLU A 516 15.27 2.93 13.95
C GLU A 516 15.90 3.12 15.34
N GLU A 517 15.39 2.41 16.34
CA GLU A 517 16.29 1.94 17.35
C GLU A 517 17.39 1.25 16.51
N GLU A 518 18.58 1.88 16.41
CA GLU A 518 19.78 1.15 16.08
C GLU A 518 19.79 0.02 17.10
N GLU A 519 19.20 -1.13 16.72
CA GLU A 519 19.56 -2.35 17.38
C GLU A 519 21.07 -2.38 17.21
N GLU A 520 21.75 -2.00 18.28
CA GLU A 520 23.09 -2.50 18.55
C GLU A 520 23.05 -3.91 17.98
N THR A 521 23.86 -4.18 16.97
CA THR A 521 24.09 -5.52 16.43
C THR A 521 23.88 -6.48 17.60
N PRO A 522 22.92 -7.42 17.54
CA PRO A 522 22.72 -8.26 18.69
C PRO A 522 24.06 -8.91 18.93
N VAL A 523 24.79 -8.38 19.91
CA VAL A 523 25.68 -9.20 20.69
C VAL A 523 24.80 -10.38 20.99
N ARG A 524 25.15 -11.55 20.46
CA ARG A 524 24.51 -12.83 20.72
C ARG A 524 24.26 -12.96 22.23
N GLY A 525 23.17 -12.40 22.70
CA GLY A 525 22.79 -12.30 24.07
C GLY A 525 21.29 -12.06 24.07
N GLY A 526 20.55 -13.09 24.45
CA GLY A 526 19.14 -13.24 24.35
C GLY A 526 18.31 -12.00 24.68
N ALA A 527 17.17 -11.90 23.99
CA ALA A 527 16.01 -11.26 24.57
C ALA A 527 15.98 -11.61 26.06
N SER A 528 15.86 -10.62 26.94
CA SER A 528 15.65 -10.84 28.37
C SER A 528 14.24 -11.39 28.58
N CYS A 529 14.00 -12.62 28.15
CA CYS A 529 13.02 -13.47 28.79
C CYS A 529 13.61 -13.80 30.15
N ALA A 530 12.94 -13.41 31.21
CA ALA A 530 13.34 -13.80 32.56
C ALA A 530 13.49 -15.32 32.60
N VAL A 531 14.58 -15.80 33.16
CA VAL A 531 14.82 -17.23 33.34
C VAL A 531 13.59 -17.83 34.09
N ASP A 532 12.96 -18.85 33.51
CA ASP A 532 11.87 -19.58 34.20
C ASP A 532 12.46 -20.28 35.42
N PRO A 533 12.16 -19.82 36.64
CA PRO A 533 12.79 -20.34 37.86
C PRO A 533 12.34 -21.76 38.19
N VAL A 534 11.14 -22.14 37.74
CA VAL A 534 10.57 -23.48 37.97
C VAL A 534 11.28 -24.49 37.08
N LEU A 535 11.33 -24.18 35.75
CA LEU A 535 12.04 -25.04 34.82
C LEU A 535 13.53 -25.14 35.13
N TYR A 536 14.16 -24.02 35.51
CA TYR A 536 15.58 -24.04 35.90
C TYR A 536 15.86 -24.97 37.06
N SER A 537 15.01 -24.97 38.10
CA SER A 537 15.12 -25.90 39.22
C SER A 537 14.95 -27.37 38.76
N MET A 538 13.97 -27.64 37.87
CA MET A 538 13.73 -28.98 37.34
C MET A 538 14.93 -29.49 36.50
N LEU A 539 15.54 -28.60 35.70
CA LEU A 539 16.74 -28.93 34.92
C LEU A 539 17.95 -29.23 35.78
N LYS A 540 18.14 -28.49 36.93
CA LYS A 540 19.18 -28.78 37.93
C LYS A 540 18.99 -30.13 38.56
N ASP A 541 17.76 -30.50 38.95
CA ASP A 541 17.45 -31.78 39.54
C ASP A 541 17.68 -32.94 38.59
N LEU A 542 17.28 -32.77 37.29
CA LEU A 542 17.55 -33.74 36.23
C LEU A 542 19.04 -33.92 36.02
N ARG A 543 19.83 -32.84 35.95
CA ARG A 543 21.28 -32.86 35.85
C ARG A 543 21.92 -33.64 37.03
N LYS A 544 21.44 -33.39 38.24
CA LYS A 544 21.94 -34.08 39.45
C LYS A 544 21.61 -35.58 39.44
N LYS A 545 20.43 -35.97 38.93
CA LYS A 545 20.05 -37.37 38.74
C LYS A 545 20.94 -38.07 37.71
N LEU A 546 21.16 -37.43 36.56
CA LEU A 546 22.02 -37.98 35.51
C LEU A 546 23.50 -38.03 35.95
N SER A 547 23.99 -37.03 36.66
CA SER A 547 25.33 -37.00 37.22
C SER A 547 25.58 -38.22 38.11
N LYS A 548 24.64 -38.54 39.00
CA LYS A 548 24.72 -39.73 39.87
C LYS A 548 24.63 -41.05 39.06
N LYS A 549 23.76 -41.10 38.04
CA LYS A 549 23.56 -42.27 37.20
C LYS A 549 24.81 -42.61 36.33
N LEU A 550 25.52 -41.57 35.89
CA LEU A 550 26.66 -41.68 34.97
C LEU A 550 28.01 -41.61 35.69
N ASP A 551 28.01 -41.38 36.99
CA ASP A 551 29.20 -41.18 37.85
C ASP A 551 30.14 -40.09 37.27
N VAL A 552 29.56 -38.96 36.86
CA VAL A 552 30.29 -37.80 36.36
C VAL A 552 29.89 -36.51 37.11
N PRO A 553 30.78 -35.54 37.29
CA PRO A 553 30.43 -34.27 37.90
C PRO A 553 29.32 -33.56 37.15
N PRO A 554 28.36 -32.86 37.79
CA PRO A 554 27.20 -32.21 37.15
C PRO A 554 27.59 -31.23 36.03
N TYR A 555 28.68 -30.48 36.18
CA TYR A 555 29.17 -29.50 35.19
C TYR A 555 29.67 -30.13 33.87
N VAL A 556 29.99 -31.45 33.92
CA VAL A 556 30.39 -32.20 32.72
C VAL A 556 29.18 -32.41 31.78
N ILE A 557 28.00 -32.60 32.37
CA ILE A 557 26.76 -32.74 31.62
C ILE A 557 26.42 -31.37 31.00
N PHE A 558 25.98 -30.41 31.79
CA PHE A 558 25.73 -29.04 31.38
C PHE A 558 26.12 -28.07 32.50
N GLN A 559 26.67 -26.93 32.14
CA GLN A 559 27.02 -25.86 33.08
C GLN A 559 25.78 -25.04 33.41
N ASP A 560 25.82 -24.29 34.52
CA ASP A 560 24.71 -23.45 34.98
C ASP A 560 24.23 -22.44 33.92
N PRO A 561 25.12 -21.72 33.22
CA PRO A 561 24.69 -20.82 32.12
C PRO A 561 23.95 -21.53 30.99
N SER A 562 24.29 -22.80 30.71
CA SER A 562 23.57 -23.59 29.70
C SER A 562 22.16 -23.95 30.17
N LEU A 563 21.98 -24.27 31.48
CA LEU A 563 20.65 -24.52 32.04
C LEU A 563 19.79 -23.27 32.14
N GLU A 564 20.40 -22.12 32.43
CA GLU A 564 19.72 -20.80 32.39
C GLU A 564 19.22 -20.49 30.99
N ALA A 565 20.08 -20.67 29.97
CA ALA A 565 19.71 -20.51 28.58
C ALA A 565 18.60 -21.50 28.14
N MET A 566 18.62 -22.75 28.61
CA MET A 566 17.53 -23.72 28.37
C MET A 566 16.22 -23.28 29.02
N ALA A 567 16.26 -22.73 30.22
CA ALA A 567 15.09 -22.21 30.93
C ALA A 567 14.57 -20.87 30.40
N THR A 568 15.30 -20.25 29.48
CA THR A 568 14.92 -19.01 28.79
C THR A 568 14.40 -19.28 27.39
N ILE A 569 15.01 -20.24 26.65
CA ILE A 569 14.77 -20.49 25.22
C ILE A 569 13.84 -21.69 24.99
N TYR A 570 13.71 -22.58 25.96
CA TYR A 570 12.87 -23.77 25.94
C TYR A 570 13.15 -24.74 24.77
N PRO A 571 14.41 -25.24 24.56
CA PRO A 571 14.71 -26.15 23.47
C PRO A 571 14.04 -27.53 23.69
N VAL A 572 13.23 -27.99 22.72
CA VAL A 572 12.51 -29.28 22.81
C VAL A 572 13.03 -30.32 21.84
N THR A 573 13.96 -29.95 20.97
CA THR A 573 14.65 -30.86 20.04
C THR A 573 16.16 -30.85 20.27
N LEU A 574 16.85 -31.91 19.85
CA LEU A 574 18.32 -31.97 19.97
C LEU A 574 19.02 -30.90 19.11
N GLU A 575 18.40 -30.53 18.00
CA GLU A 575 18.90 -29.48 17.11
C GLU A 575 18.79 -28.09 17.77
N GLU A 576 17.67 -27.78 18.39
CA GLU A 576 17.50 -26.56 19.18
C GLU A 576 18.46 -26.53 20.38
N LEU A 577 18.66 -27.67 21.03
CA LEU A 577 19.54 -27.79 22.19
C LEU A 577 21.02 -27.54 21.82
N GLN A 578 21.45 -27.90 20.61
CA GLN A 578 22.81 -27.62 20.11
C GLN A 578 23.11 -26.12 19.99
N ASN A 579 22.05 -25.29 19.82
CA ASN A 579 22.19 -23.83 19.70
C ASN A 579 22.38 -23.16 21.07
N ILE A 580 22.22 -23.89 22.17
CA ILE A 580 22.42 -23.37 23.53
C ILE A 580 23.92 -23.17 23.79
N PRO A 581 24.35 -22.00 24.30
CA PRO A 581 25.76 -21.75 24.65
C PRO A 581 26.29 -22.83 25.59
N GLY A 582 27.45 -23.41 25.23
CA GLY A 582 28.09 -24.47 26.00
C GLY A 582 27.52 -25.88 25.76
N VAL A 583 26.57 -26.04 24.84
CA VAL A 583 26.01 -27.34 24.41
C VAL A 583 26.45 -27.63 22.98
N GLY A 584 27.53 -28.36 22.80
CA GLY A 584 27.94 -28.84 21.48
C GLY A 584 27.17 -30.11 21.05
N ALA A 585 27.21 -30.45 19.76
CA ALA A 585 26.52 -31.62 19.17
C ALA A 585 26.78 -32.93 19.93
N GLY A 586 28.00 -33.15 20.44
CA GLY A 586 28.36 -34.32 21.22
C GLY A 586 27.65 -34.43 22.57
N LYS A 587 27.50 -33.28 23.27
CA LYS A 587 26.77 -33.22 24.57
C LYS A 587 25.26 -33.31 24.35
N ALA A 588 24.71 -32.66 23.35
CA ALA A 588 23.30 -32.74 22.98
C ALA A 588 22.91 -34.18 22.67
N LYS A 589 23.71 -34.91 21.85
CA LYS A 589 23.46 -36.29 21.50
C LYS A 589 23.56 -37.23 22.70
N ARG A 590 24.50 -36.98 23.62
CA ARG A 590 24.79 -37.86 24.75
C ARG A 590 23.84 -37.67 25.94
N TYR A 591 23.45 -36.43 26.25
CA TYR A 591 22.71 -36.09 27.45
C TYR A 591 21.39 -35.38 27.16
N GLY A 592 21.19 -34.82 25.96
CA GLY A 592 20.15 -33.85 25.67
C GLY A 592 18.74 -34.42 25.63
N GLN A 593 18.56 -35.69 25.29
CA GLN A 593 17.23 -36.28 25.07
C GLN A 593 16.30 -36.13 26.29
N GLU A 594 16.82 -36.44 27.52
CA GLU A 594 16.01 -36.35 28.73
C GLU A 594 15.65 -34.90 29.10
N PHE A 595 16.55 -33.93 28.75
CA PHE A 595 16.30 -32.50 28.92
C PHE A 595 15.25 -31.99 27.95
N CYS A 596 15.32 -32.33 26.69
CA CYS A 596 14.31 -31.96 25.68
C CYS A 596 12.92 -32.48 26.06
N VAL A 597 12.81 -33.72 26.51
CA VAL A 597 11.54 -34.31 26.94
C VAL A 597 10.97 -33.57 28.17
N LEU A 598 11.81 -33.22 29.15
CA LEU A 598 11.40 -32.46 30.35
C LEU A 598 10.91 -31.06 29.97
N ILE A 599 11.65 -30.35 29.13
CA ILE A 599 11.31 -29.00 28.67
C ILE A 599 10.01 -29.02 27.88
N LYS A 600 9.86 -29.97 26.95
CA LYS A 600 8.65 -30.13 26.14
C LYS A 600 7.42 -30.32 27.01
N LYS A 601 7.52 -31.24 28.00
CA LYS A 601 6.44 -31.50 28.95
C LYS A 601 6.08 -30.26 29.75
N HIS A 602 7.07 -29.51 30.24
CA HIS A 602 6.87 -28.27 31.00
C HIS A 602 6.17 -27.21 30.14
N CYS A 603 6.53 -27.06 28.89
CA CYS A 603 5.87 -26.13 27.96
C CYS A 603 4.41 -26.53 27.69
N GLU A 604 4.12 -27.81 27.50
CA GLU A 604 2.77 -28.32 27.27
C GLU A 604 1.87 -28.16 28.49
N GLU A 605 2.40 -28.44 29.73
CA GLU A 605 1.65 -28.32 30.96
C GLU A 605 1.34 -26.89 31.40
N ASN A 606 2.16 -25.92 30.97
CA ASN A 606 2.01 -24.50 31.36
C ASN A 606 1.59 -23.60 30.16
N GLU A 607 1.21 -24.19 29.04
CA GLU A 607 0.80 -23.47 27.79
C GLU A 607 1.81 -22.39 27.36
N ILE A 608 3.12 -22.69 27.48
CA ILE A 608 4.20 -21.74 27.17
C ILE A 608 4.41 -21.67 25.67
N GLU A 609 4.17 -20.49 25.07
CA GLU A 609 4.60 -20.18 23.70
C GLU A 609 6.12 -20.00 23.66
N ARG A 610 6.84 -20.89 22.99
CA ARG A 610 8.29 -20.86 22.94
C ARG A 610 8.80 -19.84 21.91
N PRO A 611 9.94 -19.18 22.16
CA PRO A 611 10.59 -18.31 21.17
C PRO A 611 10.87 -19.01 19.82
N GLU A 612 11.15 -20.30 19.84
CA GLU A 612 11.42 -21.15 18.66
C GLU A 612 10.16 -21.46 17.83
N ASP A 613 8.98 -21.55 18.45
CA ASP A 613 7.72 -21.77 17.74
C ASP A 613 7.30 -20.52 16.93
N LEU A 614 7.90 -19.37 17.24
CA LEU A 614 7.75 -18.11 16.55
C LEU A 614 8.81 -17.90 15.45
N ARG A 615 9.72 -18.84 15.23
CA ARG A 615 10.73 -18.72 14.15
C ARG A 615 10.08 -18.84 12.79
N VAL A 616 10.30 -17.82 11.99
CA VAL A 616 9.97 -17.80 10.57
C VAL A 616 10.95 -18.71 9.84
N ARG A 617 10.44 -19.67 9.08
CA ARG A 617 11.28 -20.47 8.18
C ARG A 617 11.75 -19.56 7.04
N THR A 618 13.06 -19.34 6.90
CA THR A 618 13.64 -18.61 5.80
C THR A 618 13.94 -19.57 4.64
N VAL A 619 13.62 -19.13 3.43
CA VAL A 619 14.00 -19.85 2.20
C VAL A 619 15.40 -19.37 1.82
N ALA A 620 16.34 -20.30 1.72
CA ALA A 620 17.69 -19.99 1.26
C ALA A 620 17.63 -19.43 -0.18
N ASN A 621 18.19 -18.24 -0.37
CA ASN A 621 18.22 -17.59 -1.68
C ASN A 621 19.11 -18.39 -2.64
N LYS A 622 18.50 -19.23 -3.49
CA LYS A 622 19.18 -20.12 -4.43
C LYS A 622 19.46 -19.44 -5.77
N SER A 623 20.14 -18.30 -5.81
CA SER A 623 20.65 -17.84 -7.09
C SER A 623 21.70 -18.87 -7.59
N LYS A 624 21.66 -19.21 -8.88
CA LYS A 624 22.64 -20.15 -9.48
C LYS A 624 24.08 -19.71 -9.23
N LEU A 625 24.32 -18.41 -9.16
CA LEU A 625 25.62 -17.80 -8.85
C LEU A 625 26.03 -18.13 -7.41
N LYS A 626 25.19 -17.86 -6.42
CA LYS A 626 25.47 -18.13 -5.00
C LYS A 626 25.73 -19.60 -4.73
N VAL A 627 24.94 -20.48 -5.29
CA VAL A 627 25.16 -21.95 -5.19
C VAL A 627 26.52 -22.34 -5.78
N SER A 628 26.89 -21.76 -6.92
CA SER A 628 28.18 -22.08 -7.57
C SER A 628 29.38 -21.50 -6.82
N ILE A 629 29.26 -20.38 -6.15
CA ILE A 629 30.28 -19.79 -5.26
C ILE A 629 30.44 -20.70 -4.03
N ILE A 630 29.36 -21.09 -3.36
CA ILE A 630 29.38 -22.01 -2.21
C ILE A 630 30.10 -23.31 -2.57
N GLN A 631 29.72 -23.92 -3.70
CA GLN A 631 30.34 -25.18 -4.16
C GLN A 631 31.84 -25.04 -4.47
N ALA A 632 32.28 -23.89 -4.98
CA ALA A 632 33.69 -23.65 -5.25
C ALA A 632 34.48 -23.45 -3.96
N ILE A 633 33.92 -22.73 -2.98
CA ILE A 633 34.53 -22.55 -1.65
C ILE A 633 34.60 -23.90 -0.90
N ASP A 634 33.55 -24.71 -0.93
CA ASP A 634 33.54 -26.04 -0.30
C ASP A 634 34.59 -26.99 -0.92
N ARG A 635 34.95 -26.79 -2.19
CA ARG A 635 36.01 -27.48 -2.89
C ARG A 635 37.41 -26.90 -2.65
N LYS A 636 37.52 -25.88 -1.80
CA LYS A 636 38.75 -25.17 -1.47
C LYS A 636 39.46 -24.51 -2.68
N VAL A 637 38.68 -24.04 -3.65
CA VAL A 637 39.18 -23.26 -4.78
C VAL A 637 39.58 -21.85 -4.25
N ALA A 638 40.74 -21.33 -4.65
CA ALA A 638 41.17 -20.01 -4.24
C ALA A 638 40.17 -18.92 -4.67
N LEU A 639 39.93 -17.93 -3.81
CA LEU A 639 38.92 -16.88 -4.06
C LEU A 639 39.20 -16.11 -5.36
N ASP A 640 40.47 -15.85 -5.67
CA ASP A 640 40.90 -15.20 -6.92
C ASP A 640 40.44 -16.01 -8.15
N ASP A 641 40.61 -17.35 -8.11
CA ASP A 641 40.20 -18.24 -9.19
C ASP A 641 38.68 -18.34 -9.31
N ILE A 642 37.96 -18.24 -8.19
CA ILE A 642 36.49 -18.17 -8.15
C ILE A 642 36.01 -16.89 -8.82
N ALA A 643 36.62 -15.73 -8.50
CA ALA A 643 36.28 -14.45 -9.11
C ALA A 643 36.45 -14.51 -10.64
N VAL A 644 37.60 -14.95 -11.11
CA VAL A 644 37.89 -15.10 -12.55
C VAL A 644 36.91 -16.06 -13.22
N SER A 645 36.64 -17.22 -12.61
CA SER A 645 35.74 -18.24 -13.17
C SER A 645 34.28 -17.80 -13.26
N LYS A 646 33.88 -16.80 -12.46
CA LYS A 646 32.50 -16.23 -12.43
C LYS A 646 32.39 -14.92 -13.18
N GLY A 647 33.49 -14.37 -13.69
CA GLY A 647 33.54 -13.07 -14.37
C GLY A 647 33.26 -11.91 -13.44
N LEU A 648 33.64 -12.03 -12.17
CA LEU A 648 33.48 -11.00 -11.14
C LEU A 648 34.83 -10.35 -10.81
N GLU A 649 34.81 -9.09 -10.43
CA GLU A 649 35.95 -8.49 -9.76
C GLU A 649 36.08 -9.06 -8.33
N PHE A 650 37.28 -9.08 -7.77
CA PHE A 650 37.50 -9.68 -6.45
C PHE A 650 36.66 -9.03 -5.34
N GLY A 651 36.42 -7.71 -5.42
CA GLY A 651 35.54 -6.98 -4.52
C GLY A 651 34.10 -7.44 -4.63
N GLU A 652 33.59 -7.62 -5.85
CA GLU A 652 32.24 -8.10 -6.10
C GLU A 652 32.04 -9.55 -5.60
N LEU A 653 33.06 -10.40 -5.71
CA LEU A 653 33.02 -11.74 -5.12
C LEU A 653 32.91 -11.69 -3.60
N LEU A 654 33.68 -10.81 -2.95
CA LEU A 654 33.63 -10.65 -1.49
C LEU A 654 32.26 -10.19 -1.02
N ASP A 655 31.62 -9.25 -1.73
CA ASP A 655 30.26 -8.79 -1.45
C ASP A 655 29.25 -9.93 -1.57
N GLU A 656 29.38 -10.80 -2.58
CA GLU A 656 28.53 -11.99 -2.75
C GLU A 656 28.78 -13.04 -1.66
N VAL A 657 30.03 -13.26 -1.27
CA VAL A 657 30.42 -14.16 -0.16
C VAL A 657 29.85 -13.65 1.16
N GLU A 658 29.98 -12.34 1.42
CA GLU A 658 29.38 -11.69 2.58
C GLU A 658 27.87 -11.86 2.60
N ALA A 659 27.20 -11.61 1.47
CA ALA A 659 25.76 -11.81 1.33
C ALA A 659 25.32 -13.27 1.53
N ILE A 660 26.16 -14.24 1.18
CA ILE A 660 25.92 -15.68 1.42
C ILE A 660 26.03 -15.97 2.92
N VAL A 661 27.04 -15.44 3.60
CA VAL A 661 27.24 -15.61 5.06
C VAL A 661 26.10 -14.94 5.84
N TYR A 662 25.70 -13.72 5.47
CA TYR A 662 24.57 -13.03 6.08
C TYR A 662 23.23 -13.77 5.84
N SER A 663 23.09 -14.54 4.77
CA SER A 663 21.92 -15.39 4.56
C SER A 663 21.87 -16.65 5.45
N GLY A 664 22.84 -16.81 6.36
CA GLY A 664 22.92 -17.92 7.31
C GLY A 664 23.60 -19.17 6.75
N THR A 665 24.22 -19.11 5.57
CA THR A 665 24.97 -20.22 4.98
C THR A 665 26.37 -20.26 5.57
N LYS A 666 26.72 -21.41 6.19
CA LYS A 666 28.12 -21.64 6.65
C LYS A 666 28.99 -21.99 5.46
N LEU A 667 30.03 -21.21 5.24
CA LEU A 667 31.07 -21.48 4.24
C LEU A 667 32.28 -22.13 4.92
N ASN A 668 32.89 -23.12 4.26
CA ASN A 668 34.12 -23.74 4.74
C ASN A 668 35.32 -22.99 4.17
N ILE A 669 35.73 -21.91 4.84
CA ILE A 669 36.80 -21.00 4.39
C ILE A 669 38.16 -21.42 4.91
N ASP A 670 38.31 -22.49 5.70
CA ASP A 670 39.58 -22.98 6.29
C ASP A 670 40.43 -23.78 5.29
#